data_40c030343523abb4e2f4fe4728dbb81f
#
_entry.id   40c030343523abb4e2f4fe4728dbb81f
#
_cell.length_a   1.000
_cell.length_b   1.000
_cell.length_c   1.000
_cell.angle_alpha   90.00
_cell.angle_beta   90.00
_cell.angle_gamma   90.00
#
_symmetry.space_group_name_H-M   'P 1'
#
loop_
_entity.id
_entity.type
_entity.pdbx_description
1 polymer ?
#
loop_
_entity_poly.entity_id
_entity_poly.type
_entity_poly.pdbx_seq_one_letter_code
_entity_poly.pdbx_strand_id
1 'polypeptide(L)'
;MSTGAPRRLGVRHHKLRAPRKHGLSVSVEEMWSRLSAAIAQIQHHNISKLSYEEHYRYAYNLILNQQGDMLYQGVQLQIQEHLVNQSDMRLTPVFSLSIEEAQAASQAMSGSDKGKLRDNTARLLGLLPGNAEALFPTIPAGERFLSAVTAMWDDHCSCMSKIRDVLKYVDRVYVPNHRREPIWDLGLDLFRDTVVRSTRVPCRTNLLVAMLRQVYCEREGATVERRTIKAVTDMLLSLLHDAKQSVYTHDFEPIFLSTTSEYYATEATRLLESQRATYYLQSAERRFAEEQARVDACLSPNTLAPLKEIVERRLLTEHLDEILAMPDGGLVVLLDTDARADMERMYRLFRLVPTGLDALNKVLRAYVTDRGKIINETTLCESKNTQTPSAEMAMSWVNQVLNTKSRLDGVLATSFQGDKSCEAAINEAMDTFINLNTRAPEFISLYIDEHLRKGTRFADDTTALEPVLDKTITIFRYVHEKDVFERYYKMHLTRRLLHNRSASDDAERSMIAKLKVECGHGYVQKLQGMLNDMKLSEEVLRAFHHTLEREGTSLPLQLNVNVLTATYWPIASPKEPSIFPPALTEACNAFEKFYDTRHRGRVLTWQPSLGTADVRVQFKSRTHELVVSTYALMVL
;
A
#
# COMPACT_ATOMS: atom_id res chain seq x y z
N MET A 1 37.84 23.17 12.78
CA MET A 1 36.97 23.95 11.89
C MET A 1 35.82 24.49 12.72
N SER A 2 35.84 25.81 12.89
CA SER A 2 35.04 26.57 13.85
C SER A 2 33.64 26.82 13.30
N THR A 3 32.59 26.34 14.00
CA THR A 3 31.19 26.67 13.71
C THR A 3 30.81 27.93 14.50
N GLY A 4 30.71 29.04 13.76
CA GLY A 4 30.26 30.33 14.33
C GLY A 4 28.79 30.34 14.64
N ALA A 5 28.43 30.59 15.88
CA ALA A 5 27.08 30.87 16.32
C ALA A 5 26.59 32.25 15.82
N PRO A 6 25.30 32.44 15.48
CA PRO A 6 24.79 33.73 15.02
C PRO A 6 24.70 34.72 16.20
N ARG A 7 25.31 35.87 15.99
CA ARG A 7 25.26 37.03 16.92
C ARG A 7 23.80 37.53 17.02
N ARG A 8 23.24 37.48 18.20
CA ARG A 8 21.99 38.20 18.55
C ARG A 8 22.25 39.69 18.44
N LEU A 9 21.58 40.36 17.51
CA LEU A 9 21.48 41.81 17.45
C LEU A 9 20.71 42.28 18.69
N GLY A 10 21.44 42.86 19.61
CA GLY A 10 20.85 43.52 20.79
C GLY A 10 20.02 44.72 20.36
N VAL A 11 18.70 44.61 20.53
CA VAL A 11 17.81 45.79 20.43
C VAL A 11 18.19 46.74 21.55
N ARG A 12 18.76 47.90 21.19
CA ARG A 12 19.00 48.97 22.13
C ARG A 12 17.63 49.49 22.59
N HIS A 13 17.25 49.11 23.80
CA HIS A 13 16.10 49.75 24.48
C HIS A 13 16.45 51.22 24.75
N HIS A 14 15.88 52.14 23.99
CA HIS A 14 15.86 53.53 24.36
C HIS A 14 15.12 53.62 25.72
N LYS A 15 15.87 53.92 26.79
CA LYS A 15 15.27 54.27 28.06
C LYS A 15 14.45 55.55 27.82
N LEU A 16 13.12 55.36 27.70
CA LEU A 16 12.19 56.51 27.73
C LEU A 16 12.38 57.22 29.05
N ARG A 17 12.86 58.48 29.00
CA ARG A 17 12.89 59.36 30.17
C ARG A 17 11.49 59.50 30.67
N ALA A 18 11.29 59.28 31.97
CA ALA A 18 10.01 59.57 32.63
C ALA A 18 9.59 61.02 32.34
N PRO A 19 8.36 61.26 31.89
CA PRO A 19 7.88 62.62 31.67
C PRO A 19 7.99 63.41 32.96
N ARG A 20 8.53 64.64 32.91
CA ARG A 20 8.57 65.56 34.06
C ARG A 20 7.12 65.77 34.54
N LYS A 21 6.90 65.74 35.88
CA LYS A 21 5.65 66.12 36.51
C LYS A 21 5.31 67.61 36.18
N HIS A 22 4.65 67.86 35.05
CA HIS A 22 3.92 69.10 34.83
C HIS A 22 2.54 68.86 35.38
N GLY A 23 2.21 69.57 36.46
CA GLY A 23 0.90 69.55 37.07
C GLY A 23 -0.15 69.96 36.03
N LEU A 24 -0.81 69.01 35.44
CA LEU A 24 -2.10 69.18 34.81
C LEU A 24 -3.12 69.22 35.97
N SER A 25 -3.76 70.32 36.15
CA SER A 25 -4.89 70.55 37.09
C SER A 25 -6.18 69.84 36.62
N VAL A 26 -6.04 68.69 35.99
CA VAL A 26 -7.16 67.88 35.43
C VAL A 26 -7.56 66.85 36.48
N SER A 27 -8.82 66.81 36.88
CA SER A 27 -9.34 65.84 37.83
C SER A 27 -9.26 64.41 37.25
N VAL A 28 -9.24 63.38 38.10
CA VAL A 28 -9.25 61.97 37.71
C VAL A 28 -10.44 61.66 36.79
N GLU A 29 -11.59 62.22 37.12
CA GLU A 29 -12.83 62.03 36.36
C GLU A 29 -12.76 62.68 34.97
N GLU A 30 -12.13 63.85 34.86
CA GLU A 30 -11.95 64.51 33.56
C GLU A 30 -10.91 63.77 32.68
N MET A 31 -9.83 63.27 33.28
CA MET A 31 -8.86 62.43 32.55
C MET A 31 -9.50 61.16 32.00
N TRP A 32 -10.34 60.47 32.80
CA TRP A 32 -11.08 59.28 32.31
C TRP A 32 -12.09 59.66 31.22
N SER A 33 -12.89 60.74 31.43
CA SER A 33 -13.85 61.16 30.44
C SER A 33 -13.23 61.46 29.07
N ARG A 34 -12.08 62.18 29.06
CA ARG A 34 -11.34 62.43 27.79
C ARG A 34 -10.78 61.18 27.18
N LEU A 35 -10.24 60.19 27.97
CA LEU A 35 -9.71 58.93 27.50
C LEU A 35 -10.83 58.03 26.96
N SER A 36 -11.97 57.96 27.66
CA SER A 36 -13.16 57.24 27.23
C SER A 36 -13.72 57.80 25.92
N ALA A 37 -13.80 59.13 25.78
CA ALA A 37 -14.19 59.80 24.53
C ALA A 37 -13.20 59.44 23.37
N ALA A 38 -11.91 59.37 23.66
CA ALA A 38 -10.89 58.96 22.67
C ALA A 38 -11.05 57.51 22.23
N ILE A 39 -11.32 56.59 23.16
CA ILE A 39 -11.59 55.18 22.85
C ILE A 39 -12.84 55.08 21.95
N ALA A 40 -13.94 55.83 22.28
CA ALA A 40 -15.14 55.88 21.45
C ALA A 40 -14.83 56.39 20.02
N GLN A 41 -13.98 57.42 19.90
CA GLN A 41 -13.55 57.91 18.58
C GLN A 41 -12.74 56.89 17.80
N ILE A 42 -11.85 56.10 18.45
CA ILE A 42 -11.14 55.00 17.83
C ILE A 42 -12.12 53.93 17.32
N GLN A 43 -13.12 53.58 18.12
CA GLN A 43 -14.16 52.62 17.78
C GLN A 43 -15.04 53.05 16.60
N HIS A 44 -15.19 54.37 16.41
CA HIS A 44 -15.90 54.98 15.28
C HIS A 44 -14.98 55.41 14.12
N HIS A 45 -13.72 55.04 14.14
CA HIS A 45 -12.70 55.38 13.13
C HIS A 45 -12.43 56.87 12.93
N ASN A 46 -12.82 57.72 13.89
CA ASN A 46 -12.59 59.17 13.86
C ASN A 46 -11.22 59.55 14.44
N ILE A 47 -10.15 59.06 13.85
CA ILE A 47 -8.79 59.10 14.41
C ILE A 47 -8.03 60.40 14.05
N SER A 48 -8.48 61.13 13.03
CA SER A 48 -7.75 62.29 12.48
C SER A 48 -7.49 63.44 13.45
N LYS A 49 -8.24 63.52 14.57
CA LYS A 49 -8.12 64.54 15.59
C LYS A 49 -7.55 64.08 16.92
N LEU A 50 -7.13 62.75 17.00
CA LEU A 50 -6.65 62.18 18.24
C LEU A 50 -5.14 62.38 18.43
N SER A 51 -4.74 62.97 19.56
CA SER A 51 -3.35 63.03 20.01
C SER A 51 -3.03 61.81 20.85
N TYR A 52 -2.35 60.80 20.26
CA TYR A 52 -1.96 59.59 20.97
C TYR A 52 -1.08 59.88 22.20
N GLU A 53 -0.22 60.90 22.10
CA GLU A 53 0.66 61.29 23.21
C GLU A 53 -0.12 61.85 24.40
N GLU A 54 -1.16 62.64 24.16
CA GLU A 54 -2.00 63.19 25.19
C GLU A 54 -2.80 62.12 25.92
N HIS A 55 -3.42 61.17 25.18
CA HIS A 55 -4.20 60.09 25.75
C HIS A 55 -3.32 59.04 26.45
N TYR A 56 -2.12 58.78 25.94
CA TYR A 56 -1.12 57.98 26.64
C TYR A 56 -0.74 58.61 27.99
N ARG A 57 -0.59 59.97 28.06
CA ARG A 57 -0.32 60.66 29.31
C ARG A 57 -1.49 60.55 30.30
N TYR A 58 -2.73 60.61 29.84
CA TYR A 58 -3.90 60.40 30.72
C TYR A 58 -3.89 58.98 31.31
N ALA A 59 -3.67 57.94 30.52
CA ALA A 59 -3.57 56.59 31.00
C ALA A 59 -2.40 56.41 32.00
N TYR A 60 -1.26 57.01 31.72
CA TYR A 60 -0.11 57.04 32.60
C TYR A 60 -0.41 57.71 33.95
N ASN A 61 -1.03 58.87 33.94
CA ASN A 61 -1.39 59.63 35.15
C ASN A 61 -2.45 58.89 35.99
N LEU A 62 -3.43 58.27 35.39
CA LEU A 62 -4.44 57.45 36.07
C LEU A 62 -3.81 56.28 36.84
N ILE A 63 -2.81 55.62 36.26
CA ILE A 63 -2.09 54.54 36.94
C ILE A 63 -1.25 55.07 38.10
N LEU A 64 -0.56 56.19 37.91
CA LEU A 64 0.22 56.85 38.98
C LEU A 64 -0.66 57.28 40.16
N ASN A 65 -1.89 57.66 39.89
CA ASN A 65 -2.89 58.05 40.90
C ASN A 65 -3.59 56.84 41.52
N GLN A 66 -3.10 55.59 41.31
CA GLN A 66 -3.66 54.35 41.83
C GLN A 66 -5.11 54.05 41.35
N GLN A 67 -5.52 54.61 40.23
CA GLN A 67 -6.83 54.39 39.62
C GLN A 67 -6.79 53.35 38.47
N GLY A 68 -5.85 52.42 38.53
CA GLY A 68 -5.67 51.40 37.50
C GLY A 68 -6.86 50.45 37.35
N ASP A 69 -7.50 50.05 38.47
CA ASP A 69 -8.69 49.19 38.44
C ASP A 69 -9.88 49.85 37.74
N MET A 70 -10.16 51.14 38.08
CA MET A 70 -11.21 51.92 37.44
C MET A 70 -10.95 52.04 35.92
N LEU A 71 -9.70 52.33 35.54
CA LEU A 71 -9.29 52.43 34.14
C LEU A 71 -9.51 51.12 33.40
N TYR A 72 -9.02 50.00 33.93
CA TYR A 72 -9.12 48.70 33.31
C TYR A 72 -10.56 48.23 33.14
N GLN A 73 -11.37 48.33 34.22
CA GLN A 73 -12.80 47.99 34.17
C GLN A 73 -13.60 48.91 33.24
N GLY A 74 -13.31 50.21 33.25
CA GLY A 74 -13.94 51.16 32.35
C GLY A 74 -13.68 50.88 30.88
N VAL A 75 -12.44 50.52 30.54
CA VAL A 75 -12.07 50.10 29.19
C VAL A 75 -12.79 48.80 28.80
N GLN A 76 -12.82 47.82 29.71
CA GLN A 76 -13.52 46.56 29.52
C GLN A 76 -15.00 46.77 29.20
N LEU A 77 -15.71 47.53 30.01
CA LEU A 77 -17.13 47.82 29.82
C LEU A 77 -17.39 48.54 28.49
N GLN A 78 -16.59 49.56 28.17
CA GLN A 78 -16.75 50.32 26.94
C GLN A 78 -16.55 49.48 25.68
N ILE A 79 -15.55 48.58 25.68
CA ILE A 79 -15.34 47.64 24.57
C ILE A 79 -16.51 46.67 24.48
N GLN A 80 -16.98 46.12 25.61
CA GLN A 80 -18.12 45.22 25.66
C GLN A 80 -19.41 45.84 25.11
N GLU A 81 -19.76 47.06 25.54
CA GLU A 81 -20.92 47.79 25.05
C GLU A 81 -20.84 48.05 23.54
N HIS A 82 -19.66 48.42 23.05
CA HIS A 82 -19.45 48.63 21.63
C HIS A 82 -19.68 47.34 20.83
N LEU A 83 -19.13 46.21 21.29
CA LEU A 83 -19.29 44.88 20.63
C LEU A 83 -20.76 44.44 20.62
N VAL A 84 -21.49 44.62 21.71
CA VAL A 84 -22.94 44.34 21.76
C VAL A 84 -23.70 45.13 20.72
N ASN A 85 -23.48 46.44 20.70
CA ASN A 85 -24.15 47.33 19.74
C ASN A 85 -23.81 46.98 18.28
N GLN A 86 -22.57 46.67 17.99
CA GLN A 86 -22.13 46.24 16.65
C GLN A 86 -22.74 44.88 16.26
N SER A 87 -22.82 43.94 17.20
CA SER A 87 -23.45 42.64 16.99
C SER A 87 -24.94 42.79 16.65
N ASP A 88 -25.67 43.59 17.42
CA ASP A 88 -27.09 43.82 17.18
C ASP A 88 -27.36 44.54 15.84
N MET A 89 -26.50 45.47 15.45
CA MET A 89 -26.66 46.24 14.20
C MET A 89 -26.22 45.48 12.95
N ARG A 90 -25.08 44.73 13.01
CA ARG A 90 -24.46 44.14 11.81
C ARG A 90 -24.74 42.66 11.64
N LEU A 91 -24.83 41.88 12.74
CA LEU A 91 -24.96 40.43 12.65
C LEU A 91 -26.41 39.94 12.69
N THR A 92 -27.22 40.48 13.61
CA THR A 92 -28.61 40.03 13.79
C THR A 92 -29.45 40.11 12.52
N PRO A 93 -29.36 41.17 11.66
CA PRO A 93 -30.13 41.23 10.42
C PRO A 93 -29.68 40.24 9.34
N VAL A 94 -28.50 39.63 9.48
CA VAL A 94 -27.85 38.79 8.45
C VAL A 94 -27.75 37.34 8.90
N PHE A 95 -28.41 36.95 9.99
CA PHE A 95 -28.39 35.55 10.40
C PHE A 95 -28.91 34.62 9.30
N SER A 96 -28.20 33.52 9.10
CA SER A 96 -28.57 32.51 8.11
C SER A 96 -29.71 31.60 8.57
N LEU A 97 -29.91 31.48 9.89
CA LEU A 97 -30.98 30.75 10.53
C LEU A 97 -31.88 31.74 11.30
N SER A 98 -33.17 31.44 11.40
CA SER A 98 -34.05 32.09 12.35
C SER A 98 -33.62 31.78 13.79
N ILE A 99 -34.06 32.59 14.75
CA ILE A 99 -33.72 32.39 16.18
C ILE A 99 -34.23 31.04 16.66
N GLU A 100 -35.40 30.59 16.22
CA GLU A 100 -36.01 29.31 16.57
C GLU A 100 -35.22 28.13 15.99
N GLU A 101 -34.84 28.20 14.72
CA GLU A 101 -33.99 27.18 14.06
C GLU A 101 -32.61 27.12 14.71
N ALA A 102 -32.01 28.26 15.06
CA ALA A 102 -30.72 28.30 15.71
C ALA A 102 -30.75 27.72 17.14
N GLN A 103 -31.83 27.96 17.89
CA GLN A 103 -32.03 27.35 19.21
C GLN A 103 -32.22 25.84 19.12
N ALA A 104 -33.01 25.36 18.17
CA ALA A 104 -33.18 23.93 17.92
C ALA A 104 -31.85 23.26 17.53
N ALA A 105 -31.06 23.90 16.68
CA ALA A 105 -29.72 23.44 16.31
C ALA A 105 -28.75 23.41 17.52
N SER A 106 -28.80 24.43 18.39
CA SER A 106 -28.00 24.50 19.61
C SER A 106 -28.33 23.36 20.58
N GLN A 107 -29.61 23.06 20.77
CA GLN A 107 -30.05 21.92 21.60
C GLN A 107 -29.61 20.56 21.01
N ALA A 108 -29.67 20.40 19.70
CA ALA A 108 -29.19 19.21 19.03
C ALA A 108 -27.69 19.02 19.16
N MET A 109 -26.90 20.10 19.12
CA MET A 109 -25.43 20.06 19.27
C MET A 109 -24.96 19.84 20.72
N SER A 110 -25.78 20.16 21.72
CA SER A 110 -25.45 20.06 23.15
C SER A 110 -25.92 18.76 23.81
N GLY A 111 -26.65 17.90 23.11
CA GLY A 111 -27.18 16.63 23.63
C GLY A 111 -26.06 15.62 23.99
N SER A 112 -26.17 15.11 25.22
CA SER A 112 -25.21 14.13 25.79
C SER A 112 -25.27 12.73 25.13
N ASP A 113 -26.32 12.44 24.38
CA ASP A 113 -26.55 11.13 23.75
C ASP A 113 -26.02 11.13 22.31
N LYS A 114 -24.82 10.53 22.13
CA LYS A 114 -24.08 10.54 20.85
C LYS A 114 -24.88 9.99 19.66
N GLY A 115 -25.85 9.10 19.88
CA GLY A 115 -26.69 8.54 18.83
C GLY A 115 -27.77 9.51 18.35
N LYS A 116 -28.46 10.19 19.28
CA LYS A 116 -29.49 11.19 18.97
C LYS A 116 -28.92 12.49 18.46
N LEU A 117 -27.70 12.84 18.90
CA LEU A 117 -26.97 13.99 18.39
C LEU A 117 -26.72 13.88 16.89
N ARG A 118 -26.33 12.68 16.41
CA ARG A 118 -26.08 12.39 15.00
C ARG A 118 -27.30 12.64 14.11
N ASP A 119 -28.41 12.00 14.41
CA ASP A 119 -29.65 12.10 13.61
C ASP A 119 -30.23 13.51 13.57
N ASN A 120 -30.20 14.21 14.71
CA ASN A 120 -30.76 15.55 14.81
C ASN A 120 -29.86 16.59 14.15
N THR A 121 -28.54 16.46 14.24
CA THR A 121 -27.60 17.39 13.60
C THR A 121 -27.65 17.25 12.08
N ALA A 122 -27.70 16.04 11.56
CA ALA A 122 -27.82 15.77 10.12
C ALA A 122 -29.17 16.32 9.56
N ARG A 123 -30.27 16.15 10.30
CA ARG A 123 -31.60 16.70 9.92
C ARG A 123 -31.63 18.21 9.93
N LEU A 124 -31.09 18.86 10.97
CA LEU A 124 -31.07 20.33 11.12
C LEU A 124 -30.13 21.00 10.12
N LEU A 125 -29.05 20.37 9.77
CA LEU A 125 -28.13 20.86 8.75
C LEU A 125 -28.62 20.57 7.32
N GLY A 126 -29.73 19.81 7.17
CA GLY A 126 -30.23 19.40 5.85
C GLY A 126 -29.30 18.44 5.12
N LEU A 127 -28.44 17.71 5.86
CA LEU A 127 -27.44 16.78 5.31
C LEU A 127 -28.03 15.45 4.87
N LEU A 128 -29.37 15.31 4.84
CA LEU A 128 -30.04 14.11 4.33
C LEU A 128 -30.01 14.09 2.79
N PRO A 129 -29.81 12.93 2.18
CA PRO A 129 -29.86 12.80 0.72
C PRO A 129 -31.20 13.30 0.18
N GLY A 130 -31.14 14.21 -0.79
CA GLY A 130 -32.33 14.82 -1.43
C GLY A 130 -32.62 16.27 -1.06
N ASN A 131 -31.98 16.83 -0.03
CA ASN A 131 -32.21 18.23 0.40
C ASN A 131 -31.16 19.23 -0.12
N ALA A 132 -30.23 18.81 -0.99
CA ALA A 132 -29.19 19.68 -1.53
C ALA A 132 -29.79 20.91 -2.23
N GLU A 133 -30.83 20.74 -3.04
CA GLU A 133 -31.50 21.85 -3.74
C GLU A 133 -32.11 22.89 -2.78
N ALA A 134 -32.63 22.45 -1.63
CA ALA A 134 -33.16 23.32 -0.60
C ALA A 134 -32.09 24.16 0.14
N LEU A 135 -30.83 23.70 0.09
CA LEU A 135 -29.70 24.38 0.72
C LEU A 135 -29.04 25.43 -0.18
N PHE A 136 -29.15 25.33 -1.50
CA PHE A 136 -28.57 26.28 -2.44
C PHE A 136 -29.07 27.74 -2.22
N PRO A 137 -30.34 28.00 -1.94
CA PRO A 137 -30.80 29.37 -1.64
C PRO A 137 -30.16 29.98 -0.36
N THR A 138 -29.66 29.12 0.54
CA THR A 138 -29.08 29.57 1.83
C THR A 138 -27.58 29.85 1.76
N ILE A 139 -26.86 29.40 0.67
CA ILE A 139 -25.43 29.66 0.48
C ILE A 139 -25.13 31.16 0.53
N PRO A 140 -25.77 32.03 -0.29
CA PRO A 140 -25.52 33.49 -0.25
C PRO A 140 -25.84 34.12 1.08
N ALA A 141 -26.80 33.59 1.84
CA ALA A 141 -27.12 34.07 3.18
C ALA A 141 -26.02 33.72 4.19
N GLY A 142 -25.52 32.45 4.11
CA GLY A 142 -24.39 32.01 4.92
C GLY A 142 -23.11 32.80 4.62
N GLU A 143 -22.81 33.03 3.34
CA GLU A 143 -21.64 33.84 2.93
C GLU A 143 -21.74 35.30 3.43
N ARG A 144 -22.91 35.91 3.30
CA ARG A 144 -23.13 37.28 3.83
C ARG A 144 -22.94 37.34 5.34
N PHE A 145 -23.43 36.34 6.06
CA PHE A 145 -23.26 36.27 7.51
C PHE A 145 -21.78 36.11 7.89
N LEU A 146 -21.07 35.12 7.28
CA LEU A 146 -19.65 34.91 7.53
C LEU A 146 -18.81 36.14 7.18
N SER A 147 -19.11 36.83 6.07
CA SER A 147 -18.45 38.07 5.67
C SER A 147 -18.72 39.21 6.67
N ALA A 148 -19.93 39.28 7.22
CA ALA A 148 -20.26 40.28 8.24
C ALA A 148 -19.48 40.04 9.56
N VAL A 149 -19.34 38.74 9.95
CA VAL A 149 -18.54 38.37 11.14
C VAL A 149 -17.07 38.69 10.94
N THR A 150 -16.49 38.36 9.77
CA THR A 150 -15.09 38.68 9.49
C THR A 150 -14.84 40.18 9.42
N ALA A 151 -15.72 40.94 8.77
CA ALA A 151 -15.61 42.42 8.75
C ALA A 151 -15.67 43.04 10.16
N MET A 152 -16.54 42.50 11.03
CA MET A 152 -16.60 42.93 12.42
C MET A 152 -15.35 42.55 13.22
N TRP A 153 -14.77 41.38 12.96
CA TRP A 153 -13.51 40.94 13.55
C TRP A 153 -12.34 41.84 13.15
N ASP A 154 -12.19 42.11 11.86
CA ASP A 154 -11.12 42.97 11.33
C ASP A 154 -11.22 44.39 11.89
N ASP A 155 -12.45 44.91 11.99
CA ASP A 155 -12.76 46.17 12.60
C ASP A 155 -12.34 46.21 14.09
N HIS A 156 -12.73 45.16 14.83
CA HIS A 156 -12.37 45.01 16.24
C HIS A 156 -10.83 44.93 16.43
N CYS A 157 -10.14 44.11 15.66
CA CYS A 157 -8.68 43.97 15.72
C CYS A 157 -7.98 45.30 15.41
N SER A 158 -8.47 46.04 14.40
CA SER A 158 -7.96 47.37 14.06
C SER A 158 -8.13 48.35 15.20
N CYS A 159 -9.32 48.39 15.84
CA CYS A 159 -9.60 49.24 16.99
C CYS A 159 -8.75 48.85 18.20
N MET A 160 -8.67 47.56 18.52
CA MET A 160 -7.87 47.04 19.65
C MET A 160 -6.38 47.33 19.51
N SER A 161 -5.82 47.24 18.29
CA SER A 161 -4.43 47.62 18.05
C SER A 161 -4.14 49.07 18.45
N LYS A 162 -5.05 50.01 18.12
CA LYS A 162 -4.93 51.42 18.45
C LYS A 162 -5.17 51.69 19.93
N ILE A 163 -6.18 51.05 20.54
CA ILE A 163 -6.45 51.13 21.98
C ILE A 163 -5.24 50.62 22.78
N ARG A 164 -4.65 49.51 22.39
CA ARG A 164 -3.44 48.97 23.01
C ARG A 164 -2.27 49.97 22.94
N ASP A 165 -2.09 50.68 21.82
CA ASP A 165 -1.02 51.66 21.68
C ASP A 165 -1.24 52.86 22.63
N VAL A 166 -2.47 53.29 22.82
CA VAL A 166 -2.82 54.33 23.81
C VAL A 166 -2.62 53.83 25.24
N LEU A 167 -2.97 52.57 25.53
CA LEU A 167 -2.95 51.99 26.87
C LEU A 167 -1.65 51.18 27.15
N LYS A 168 -0.60 51.36 26.37
CA LYS A 168 0.67 50.63 26.48
C LYS A 168 1.31 50.66 27.87
N TYR A 169 1.10 51.71 28.63
CA TYR A 169 1.59 51.83 30.00
C TYR A 169 0.80 50.94 30.98
N VAL A 170 -0.49 50.72 30.74
CA VAL A 170 -1.34 49.77 31.49
C VAL A 170 -0.75 48.38 31.37
N ASP A 171 -0.45 47.94 30.15
CA ASP A 171 0.14 46.62 29.89
C ASP A 171 1.52 46.41 30.52
N ARG A 172 2.32 47.51 30.62
CA ARG A 172 3.69 47.41 31.16
C ARG A 172 3.77 47.44 32.68
N VAL A 173 2.87 48.14 33.34
CA VAL A 173 2.97 48.41 34.78
C VAL A 173 1.81 47.84 35.58
N TYR A 174 0.59 48.10 35.17
CA TYR A 174 -0.59 47.68 35.93
C TYR A 174 -0.86 46.19 35.78
N VAL A 175 -0.87 45.69 34.55
CA VAL A 175 -1.16 44.27 34.22
C VAL A 175 -0.27 43.28 34.98
N PRO A 176 1.08 43.39 34.96
CA PRO A 176 1.94 42.47 35.68
C PRO A 176 1.77 42.55 37.19
N ASN A 177 1.57 43.75 37.74
CA ASN A 177 1.47 43.96 39.17
C ASN A 177 0.16 43.39 39.79
N HIS A 178 -0.90 43.34 38.98
CA HIS A 178 -2.24 42.91 39.43
C HIS A 178 -2.66 41.56 38.82
N ARG A 179 -1.73 40.87 38.09
CA ARG A 179 -1.98 39.58 37.42
C ARG A 179 -3.25 39.61 36.57
N ARG A 180 -3.46 40.72 35.84
CA ARG A 180 -4.54 40.89 34.88
C ARG A 180 -4.06 40.47 33.49
N GLU A 181 -4.99 40.31 32.59
CA GLU A 181 -4.68 40.03 31.17
C GLU A 181 -4.24 41.30 30.45
N PRO A 182 -3.32 41.22 29.45
CA PRO A 182 -3.00 42.32 28.57
C PRO A 182 -4.25 42.86 27.85
N ILE A 183 -4.27 44.17 27.56
CA ILE A 183 -5.44 44.83 26.91
C ILE A 183 -5.80 44.15 25.57
N TRP A 184 -4.81 43.66 24.83
CA TRP A 184 -5.06 42.92 23.60
C TRP A 184 -5.80 41.59 23.86
N ASP A 185 -5.33 40.80 24.79
CA ASP A 185 -5.90 39.48 25.13
C ASP A 185 -7.30 39.66 25.74
N LEU A 186 -7.49 40.68 26.61
CA LEU A 186 -8.81 41.10 27.09
C LEU A 186 -9.77 41.40 25.94
N GLY A 187 -9.31 42.11 24.91
CA GLY A 187 -10.14 42.43 23.73
C GLY A 187 -10.56 41.17 22.97
N LEU A 188 -9.65 40.17 22.84
CA LEU A 188 -9.96 38.89 22.20
C LEU A 188 -10.99 38.10 23.02
N ASP A 189 -10.84 38.04 24.33
CA ASP A 189 -11.78 37.38 25.23
C ASP A 189 -13.16 38.02 25.23
N LEU A 190 -13.21 39.34 25.23
CA LEU A 190 -14.48 40.09 25.11
C LEU A 190 -15.16 39.79 23.76
N PHE A 191 -14.44 39.72 22.67
CA PHE A 191 -15.01 39.35 21.36
C PHE A 191 -15.55 37.92 21.39
N ARG A 192 -14.77 36.96 21.95
CA ARG A 192 -15.22 35.58 22.14
C ARG A 192 -16.54 35.51 22.90
N ASP A 193 -16.61 36.15 24.07
CA ASP A 193 -17.73 35.98 25.00
C ASP A 193 -18.97 36.83 24.62
N THR A 194 -18.75 38.02 24.02
CA THR A 194 -19.85 38.92 23.66
C THR A 194 -20.42 38.65 22.28
N VAL A 195 -19.58 38.25 21.31
CA VAL A 195 -19.99 38.07 19.92
C VAL A 195 -20.12 36.57 19.60
N VAL A 196 -19.02 35.79 19.69
CA VAL A 196 -19.01 34.39 19.25
C VAL A 196 -19.87 33.53 20.17
N ARG A 197 -19.70 33.63 21.50
CA ARG A 197 -20.43 32.83 22.51
C ARG A 197 -21.52 33.63 23.20
N SER A 198 -22.10 34.59 22.51
CA SER A 198 -23.17 35.44 23.07
C SER A 198 -24.33 34.59 23.61
N THR A 199 -24.76 34.89 24.84
CA THR A 199 -25.97 34.30 25.45
C THR A 199 -27.25 34.97 24.97
N ARG A 200 -27.15 36.19 24.45
CA ARG A 200 -28.31 37.00 23.98
C ARG A 200 -28.78 36.55 22.60
N VAL A 201 -27.85 36.23 21.73
CA VAL A 201 -28.12 35.89 20.32
C VAL A 201 -27.36 34.63 19.95
N PRO A 202 -27.96 33.64 19.25
CA PRO A 202 -27.33 32.37 18.93
C PRO A 202 -26.30 32.51 17.80
N CYS A 203 -25.33 33.43 17.96
CA CYS A 203 -24.29 33.67 16.95
C CYS A 203 -23.40 32.44 16.74
N ARG A 204 -23.00 31.74 17.82
CA ARG A 204 -22.20 30.51 17.76
C ARG A 204 -22.85 29.48 16.85
N THR A 205 -24.12 29.19 17.04
CA THR A 205 -24.85 28.21 16.26
C THR A 205 -24.95 28.61 14.80
N ASN A 206 -25.29 29.88 14.53
CA ASN A 206 -25.35 30.42 13.17
C ASN A 206 -23.99 30.30 12.46
N LEU A 207 -22.88 30.60 13.16
CA LEU A 207 -21.53 30.52 12.63
C LEU A 207 -21.16 29.07 12.25
N LEU A 208 -21.37 28.12 13.17
CA LEU A 208 -21.08 26.71 12.94
C LEU A 208 -21.92 26.15 11.79
N VAL A 209 -23.23 26.41 11.79
CA VAL A 209 -24.13 25.94 10.74
C VAL A 209 -23.79 26.56 9.38
N ALA A 210 -23.48 27.87 9.32
CA ALA A 210 -23.09 28.49 8.06
C ALA A 210 -21.82 27.87 7.47
N MET A 211 -20.78 27.64 8.29
CA MET A 211 -19.56 27.01 7.85
C MET A 211 -19.80 25.57 7.37
N LEU A 212 -20.52 24.77 8.15
CA LEU A 212 -20.79 23.36 7.82
C LEU A 212 -21.64 23.21 6.55
N ARG A 213 -22.65 24.06 6.38
CA ARG A 213 -23.49 24.09 5.16
C ARG A 213 -22.67 24.43 3.92
N GLN A 214 -21.76 25.40 4.01
CA GLN A 214 -20.90 25.73 2.87
C GLN A 214 -19.99 24.58 2.49
N VAL A 215 -19.37 23.91 3.47
CA VAL A 215 -18.57 22.72 3.22
C VAL A 215 -19.42 21.59 2.58
N TYR A 216 -20.63 21.39 3.07
CA TYR A 216 -21.54 20.40 2.49
C TYR A 216 -21.88 20.71 1.04
N CYS A 217 -22.30 21.96 0.75
CA CYS A 217 -22.63 22.38 -0.61
C CYS A 217 -21.43 22.26 -1.57
N GLU A 218 -20.23 22.56 -1.11
CA GLU A 218 -19.01 22.36 -1.88
C GLU A 218 -18.76 20.88 -2.19
N ARG A 219 -19.02 19.96 -1.25
CA ARG A 219 -18.95 18.50 -1.48
C ARG A 219 -19.94 18.03 -2.54
N GLU A 220 -21.11 18.65 -2.61
CA GLU A 220 -22.14 18.40 -3.63
C GLU A 220 -21.88 19.12 -4.97
N GLY A 221 -20.72 19.81 -5.10
CA GLY A 221 -20.28 20.42 -6.35
C GLY A 221 -20.66 21.91 -6.52
N ALA A 222 -21.21 22.56 -5.49
CA ALA A 222 -21.47 23.98 -5.53
C ALA A 222 -20.18 24.81 -5.38
N THR A 223 -20.16 25.98 -5.99
CA THR A 223 -19.07 26.96 -5.83
C THR A 223 -19.25 27.74 -4.53
N VAL A 224 -18.24 27.76 -3.67
CA VAL A 224 -18.24 28.42 -2.37
C VAL A 224 -17.03 29.34 -2.25
N GLU A 225 -17.21 30.47 -1.58
CA GLU A 225 -16.15 31.46 -1.30
C GLU A 225 -15.22 30.95 -0.17
N ARG A 226 -14.20 30.20 -0.50
CA ARG A 226 -13.24 29.62 0.48
C ARG A 226 -12.50 30.65 1.31
N ARG A 227 -12.29 31.88 0.79
CA ARG A 227 -11.61 32.98 1.52
C ARG A 227 -12.35 33.37 2.76
N THR A 228 -13.68 33.43 2.68
CA THR A 228 -14.54 33.79 3.82
C THR A 228 -14.47 32.72 4.91
N ILE A 229 -14.50 31.44 4.54
CA ILE A 229 -14.33 30.31 5.49
C ILE A 229 -12.96 30.38 6.16
N LYS A 230 -11.89 30.65 5.37
CA LYS A 230 -10.54 30.80 5.92
C LYS A 230 -10.43 31.94 6.92
N ALA A 231 -10.96 33.10 6.61
CA ALA A 231 -10.92 34.25 7.51
C ALA A 231 -11.63 33.96 8.84
N VAL A 232 -12.78 33.27 8.80
CA VAL A 232 -13.46 32.81 10.02
C VAL A 232 -12.64 31.76 10.77
N THR A 233 -12.01 30.81 10.05
CA THR A 233 -11.12 29.82 10.66
C THR A 233 -9.95 30.47 11.38
N ASP A 234 -9.30 31.44 10.76
CA ASP A 234 -8.16 32.18 11.33
C ASP A 234 -8.61 32.99 12.57
N MET A 235 -9.80 33.59 12.53
CA MET A 235 -10.43 34.23 13.68
C MET A 235 -10.65 33.25 14.84
N LEU A 236 -11.28 32.09 14.57
CA LEU A 236 -11.57 31.08 15.59
C LEU A 236 -10.30 30.44 16.17
N LEU A 237 -9.23 30.33 15.40
CA LEU A 237 -7.92 29.90 15.86
C LEU A 237 -7.23 30.91 16.76
N SER A 238 -7.45 32.20 16.50
CA SER A 238 -6.89 33.31 17.29
C SER A 238 -7.60 33.49 18.64
N LEU A 239 -8.84 33.03 18.75
CA LEU A 239 -9.63 33.08 19.98
C LEU A 239 -9.36 31.86 20.84
N LEU A 240 -8.88 32.05 22.05
CA LEU A 240 -8.59 30.98 23.00
C LEU A 240 -9.84 30.58 23.80
N HIS A 241 -10.09 29.29 23.92
CA HIS A 241 -11.08 28.76 24.88
C HIS A 241 -10.46 28.67 26.27
N ASP A 242 -9.28 28.02 26.33
CA ASP A 242 -8.44 27.84 27.51
C ASP A 242 -6.98 28.11 27.12
N ALA A 243 -6.06 28.03 28.09
CA ALA A 243 -4.62 28.26 27.87
C ALA A 243 -3.99 27.37 26.75
N LYS A 244 -4.66 26.31 26.31
CA LYS A 244 -4.14 25.31 25.32
C LYS A 244 -5.04 25.08 24.10
N GLN A 245 -6.31 25.48 24.17
CA GLN A 245 -7.28 25.18 23.11
C GLN A 245 -7.88 26.45 22.53
N SER A 246 -7.98 26.50 21.20
CA SER A 246 -8.70 27.55 20.49
C SER A 246 -10.20 27.25 20.44
N VAL A 247 -11.01 28.29 20.18
CA VAL A 247 -12.45 28.12 19.92
C VAL A 247 -12.69 27.23 18.71
N TYR A 248 -11.80 27.24 17.71
CA TYR A 248 -11.85 26.34 16.56
C TYR A 248 -11.79 24.87 16.99
N THR A 249 -10.78 24.49 17.77
CA THR A 249 -10.57 23.09 18.18
C THR A 249 -11.61 22.58 19.17
N HIS A 250 -12.21 23.50 19.97
CA HIS A 250 -13.21 23.11 20.95
C HIS A 250 -14.63 23.12 20.39
N ASP A 251 -15.01 24.14 19.60
CA ASP A 251 -16.39 24.34 19.18
C ASP A 251 -16.69 23.84 17.78
N PHE A 252 -15.77 24.00 16.81
CA PHE A 252 -16.00 23.68 15.39
C PHE A 252 -15.50 22.30 14.99
N GLU A 253 -14.24 21.98 15.28
CA GLU A 253 -13.58 20.77 14.77
C GLU A 253 -14.30 19.46 15.14
N PRO A 254 -14.78 19.24 16.39
CA PRO A 254 -15.46 18.00 16.73
C PRO A 254 -16.77 17.81 15.96
N ILE A 255 -17.52 18.90 15.75
CA ILE A 255 -18.79 18.88 15.01
C ILE A 255 -18.52 18.66 13.52
N PHE A 256 -17.52 19.33 12.97
CA PHE A 256 -17.08 19.15 11.58
C PHE A 256 -16.66 17.70 11.30
N LEU A 257 -15.87 17.09 12.17
CA LEU A 257 -15.43 15.70 12.03
C LEU A 257 -16.61 14.72 12.15
N SER A 258 -17.56 14.96 13.06
CA SER A 258 -18.76 14.14 13.19
C SER A 258 -19.65 14.22 11.95
N THR A 259 -19.96 15.41 11.47
CA THR A 259 -20.78 15.61 10.26
C THR A 259 -20.10 15.07 9.00
N THR A 260 -18.77 15.16 8.93
CA THR A 260 -17.98 14.56 7.86
C THR A 260 -18.07 13.04 7.87
N SER A 261 -18.02 12.43 9.05
CA SER A 261 -18.19 10.97 9.20
C SER A 261 -19.56 10.49 8.70
N GLU A 262 -20.63 11.24 8.98
CA GLU A 262 -21.98 10.90 8.51
C GLU A 262 -22.14 11.10 6.99
N TYR A 263 -21.58 12.19 6.48
CA TYR A 263 -21.59 12.45 5.04
C TYR A 263 -20.92 11.31 4.26
N TYR A 264 -19.72 10.89 4.67
CA TYR A 264 -19.00 9.83 3.97
C TYR A 264 -19.58 8.44 4.20
N ALA A 265 -20.27 8.19 5.31
CA ALA A 265 -21.03 6.95 5.47
C ALA A 265 -22.18 6.86 4.45
N THR A 266 -22.90 7.97 4.23
CA THR A 266 -23.98 8.02 3.22
C THR A 266 -23.43 7.95 1.80
N GLU A 267 -22.35 8.65 1.52
CA GLU A 267 -21.67 8.63 0.21
C GLU A 267 -21.14 7.23 -0.11
N ALA A 268 -20.54 6.52 0.86
CA ALA A 268 -20.08 5.15 0.71
C ALA A 268 -21.24 4.21 0.32
N THR A 269 -22.38 4.29 1.01
CA THR A 269 -23.57 3.50 0.69
C THR A 269 -24.03 3.76 -0.74
N ARG A 270 -24.12 5.02 -1.16
CA ARG A 270 -24.49 5.42 -2.53
C ARG A 270 -23.51 4.90 -3.59
N LEU A 271 -22.21 4.92 -3.29
CA LEU A 271 -21.19 4.41 -4.19
C LEU A 271 -21.23 2.89 -4.29
N LEU A 272 -21.54 2.17 -3.20
CA LEU A 272 -21.70 0.71 -3.17
C LEU A 272 -22.88 0.24 -4.02
N GLU A 273 -23.98 1.00 -4.05
CA GLU A 273 -25.15 0.70 -4.89
C GLU A 273 -24.82 0.62 -6.38
N SER A 274 -23.78 1.30 -6.83
CA SER A 274 -23.32 1.22 -8.22
C SER A 274 -22.71 -0.13 -8.59
N GLN A 275 -22.28 -0.94 -7.61
CA GLN A 275 -21.59 -2.22 -7.74
C GLN A 275 -20.37 -2.22 -8.68
N ARG A 276 -19.72 -1.07 -8.85
CA ARG A 276 -18.56 -0.85 -9.71
C ARG A 276 -17.36 -0.42 -8.89
N ALA A 277 -16.44 -1.35 -8.58
CA ALA A 277 -15.28 -1.08 -7.74
C ALA A 277 -14.34 -0.01 -8.36
N THR A 278 -14.17 -0.01 -9.67
CA THR A 278 -13.34 1.00 -10.35
C THR A 278 -13.90 2.42 -10.16
N TYR A 279 -15.21 2.60 -10.31
CA TYR A 279 -15.86 3.88 -10.09
C TYR A 279 -15.82 4.29 -8.61
N TYR A 280 -16.03 3.33 -7.71
CA TYR A 280 -15.92 3.54 -6.26
C TYR A 280 -14.54 4.09 -5.88
N LEU A 281 -13.48 3.39 -6.31
CA LEU A 281 -12.09 3.76 -5.97
C LEU A 281 -11.67 5.10 -6.62
N GLN A 282 -12.10 5.38 -7.85
CA GLN A 282 -11.88 6.69 -8.48
C GLN A 282 -12.57 7.82 -7.71
N SER A 283 -13.81 7.57 -7.26
CA SER A 283 -14.56 8.54 -6.46
C SER A 283 -13.92 8.76 -5.10
N ALA A 284 -13.48 7.69 -4.42
CA ALA A 284 -12.76 7.78 -3.15
C ALA A 284 -11.47 8.59 -3.30
N GLU A 285 -10.65 8.29 -4.32
CA GLU A 285 -9.41 9.02 -4.61
C GLU A 285 -9.67 10.52 -4.83
N ARG A 286 -10.70 10.85 -5.62
CA ARG A 286 -11.11 12.24 -5.83
C ARG A 286 -11.53 12.91 -4.53
N ARG A 287 -12.33 12.23 -3.68
CA ARG A 287 -12.76 12.76 -2.38
C ARG A 287 -11.58 13.01 -1.43
N PHE A 288 -10.58 12.13 -1.40
CA PHE A 288 -9.35 12.38 -0.63
C PHE A 288 -8.63 13.65 -1.09
N ALA A 289 -8.51 13.84 -2.40
CA ALA A 289 -7.87 15.04 -2.96
C ALA A 289 -8.69 16.32 -2.67
N GLU A 290 -10.02 16.27 -2.76
CA GLU A 290 -10.91 17.37 -2.45
C GLU A 290 -10.82 17.79 -0.97
N GLU A 291 -10.80 16.83 -0.04
CA GLU A 291 -10.65 17.13 1.39
C GLU A 291 -9.26 17.69 1.72
N GLN A 292 -8.21 17.16 1.13
CA GLN A 292 -6.87 17.73 1.27
C GLN A 292 -6.83 19.19 0.79
N ALA A 293 -7.34 19.45 -0.40
CA ALA A 293 -7.40 20.78 -0.98
C ALA A 293 -8.25 21.76 -0.15
N ARG A 294 -9.31 21.28 0.52
CA ARG A 294 -10.15 22.07 1.41
C ARG A 294 -9.41 22.48 2.66
N VAL A 295 -8.70 21.54 3.30
CA VAL A 295 -7.89 21.83 4.48
C VAL A 295 -6.80 22.85 4.14
N ASP A 296 -6.09 22.63 3.04
CA ASP A 296 -5.01 23.54 2.60
C ASP A 296 -5.52 24.94 2.28
N ALA A 297 -6.76 25.05 1.77
CA ALA A 297 -7.33 26.33 1.37
C ALA A 297 -7.98 27.12 2.51
N CYS A 298 -8.71 26.44 3.41
CA CYS A 298 -9.61 27.16 4.31
C CYS A 298 -9.77 26.62 5.75
N LEU A 299 -9.14 25.48 6.09
CA LEU A 299 -9.22 24.91 7.44
C LEU A 299 -7.86 24.92 8.15
N SER A 300 -7.84 24.45 9.40
CA SER A 300 -6.60 24.29 10.15
C SER A 300 -5.78 23.10 9.65
N PRO A 301 -4.45 23.24 9.47
CA PRO A 301 -3.60 22.09 9.11
C PRO A 301 -3.67 20.92 10.09
N ASN A 302 -3.93 21.20 11.38
CA ASN A 302 -4.03 20.17 12.41
C ASN A 302 -5.26 19.27 12.22
N THR A 303 -6.30 19.76 11.56
CA THR A 303 -7.54 19.01 11.27
C THR A 303 -7.33 17.94 10.19
N LEU A 304 -6.24 18.02 9.41
CA LEU A 304 -5.99 17.09 8.30
C LEU A 304 -5.86 15.64 8.74
N ALA A 305 -5.11 15.38 9.81
CA ALA A 305 -4.86 14.01 10.26
C ALA A 305 -6.14 13.31 10.74
N PRO A 306 -6.94 13.87 11.66
CA PRO A 306 -8.20 13.25 12.07
C PRO A 306 -9.24 13.18 10.93
N LEU A 307 -9.22 14.14 10.01
CA LEU A 307 -10.10 14.12 8.83
C LEU A 307 -9.77 12.95 7.91
N LYS A 308 -8.50 12.75 7.57
CA LYS A 308 -8.04 11.62 6.77
C LYS A 308 -8.44 10.29 7.39
N GLU A 309 -8.20 10.10 8.68
CA GLU A 309 -8.57 8.87 9.39
C GLU A 309 -10.08 8.56 9.29
N ILE A 310 -10.92 9.59 9.39
CA ILE A 310 -12.37 9.41 9.26
C ILE A 310 -12.76 9.03 7.84
N VAL A 311 -12.21 9.71 6.83
CA VAL A 311 -12.53 9.46 5.43
C VAL A 311 -12.03 8.08 4.99
N GLU A 312 -10.80 7.70 5.39
CA GLU A 312 -10.22 6.37 5.15
C GLU A 312 -11.07 5.28 5.80
N ARG A 313 -11.49 5.48 7.04
CA ARG A 313 -12.34 4.50 7.73
C ARG A 313 -13.68 4.33 7.04
N ARG A 314 -14.38 5.43 6.70
CA ARG A 314 -15.73 5.40 6.14
C ARG A 314 -15.78 4.95 4.68
N LEU A 315 -14.81 5.38 3.86
CA LEU A 315 -14.79 5.01 2.44
C LEU A 315 -14.05 3.69 2.18
N LEU A 316 -13.08 3.30 3.02
CA LEU A 316 -12.28 2.10 2.74
C LEU A 316 -12.45 1.03 3.81
N THR A 317 -12.07 1.31 5.08
CA THR A 317 -11.95 0.28 6.12
C THR A 317 -13.24 -0.51 6.35
N GLU A 318 -14.38 0.18 6.37
CA GLU A 318 -15.68 -0.44 6.64
C GLU A 318 -16.21 -1.29 5.47
N HIS A 319 -15.67 -1.11 4.25
CA HIS A 319 -16.20 -1.72 3.02
C HIS A 319 -15.16 -2.50 2.21
N LEU A 320 -13.99 -2.84 2.80
CA LEU A 320 -12.89 -3.53 2.09
C LEU A 320 -13.34 -4.82 1.41
N ASP A 321 -14.03 -5.70 2.14
CA ASP A 321 -14.48 -7.01 1.63
C ASP A 321 -15.54 -6.83 0.52
N GLU A 322 -16.43 -5.84 0.67
CA GLU A 322 -17.47 -5.55 -0.32
C GLU A 322 -16.85 -5.03 -1.63
N ILE A 323 -15.90 -4.10 -1.55
CA ILE A 323 -15.21 -3.54 -2.72
C ILE A 323 -14.44 -4.63 -3.47
N LEU A 324 -13.74 -5.52 -2.75
CA LEU A 324 -12.99 -6.63 -3.34
C LEU A 324 -13.88 -7.65 -4.03
N ALA A 325 -15.10 -7.86 -3.52
CA ALA A 325 -16.07 -8.84 -4.02
C ALA A 325 -17.02 -8.27 -5.10
N MET A 326 -16.95 -7.00 -5.44
CA MET A 326 -17.84 -6.40 -6.43
C MET A 326 -17.80 -7.12 -7.78
N PRO A 327 -18.95 -7.34 -8.44
CA PRO A 327 -19.04 -8.06 -9.71
C PRO A 327 -18.42 -7.28 -10.88
N ASP A 328 -18.38 -5.95 -10.83
CA ASP A 328 -17.71 -5.11 -11.82
C ASP A 328 -16.51 -4.39 -11.20
N GLY A 329 -15.31 -4.83 -11.60
CA GLY A 329 -14.05 -4.22 -11.17
C GLY A 329 -13.56 -4.65 -9.77
N GLY A 330 -14.13 -5.72 -9.18
CA GLY A 330 -13.52 -6.36 -8.01
C GLY A 330 -12.18 -7.00 -8.33
N LEU A 331 -11.37 -7.33 -7.32
CA LEU A 331 -10.00 -7.81 -7.52
C LEU A 331 -9.92 -9.02 -8.46
N VAL A 332 -10.85 -9.97 -8.34
CA VAL A 332 -10.91 -11.17 -9.18
C VAL A 332 -11.10 -10.80 -10.66
N VAL A 333 -12.03 -9.89 -10.94
CA VAL A 333 -12.31 -9.42 -12.31
C VAL A 333 -11.13 -8.63 -12.87
N LEU A 334 -10.51 -7.77 -12.06
CA LEU A 334 -9.32 -7.01 -12.47
C LEU A 334 -8.15 -7.92 -12.80
N LEU A 335 -7.95 -8.99 -12.03
CA LEU A 335 -6.94 -10.01 -12.30
C LEU A 335 -7.26 -10.79 -13.58
N ASP A 336 -8.51 -11.12 -13.86
CA ASP A 336 -8.89 -11.84 -15.09
C ASP A 336 -8.75 -10.99 -16.35
N THR A 337 -9.07 -9.70 -16.25
CA THR A 337 -8.99 -8.74 -17.37
C THR A 337 -7.61 -8.09 -17.54
N ASP A 338 -6.65 -8.37 -16.64
CA ASP A 338 -5.31 -7.74 -16.58
C ASP A 338 -5.37 -6.18 -16.55
N ALA A 339 -6.36 -5.63 -15.84
CA ALA A 339 -6.57 -4.19 -15.72
C ALA A 339 -5.57 -3.55 -14.72
N ARG A 340 -4.31 -3.39 -15.12
CA ARG A 340 -3.17 -3.04 -14.25
C ARG A 340 -3.32 -1.67 -13.57
N ALA A 341 -3.87 -0.68 -14.28
CA ALA A 341 -4.04 0.67 -13.74
C ALA A 341 -5.06 0.71 -12.58
N ASP A 342 -6.14 -0.07 -12.69
CA ASP A 342 -7.16 -0.12 -11.64
C ASP A 342 -6.70 -0.97 -10.44
N MET A 343 -5.92 -2.04 -10.69
CA MET A 343 -5.23 -2.79 -9.62
C MET A 343 -4.22 -1.91 -8.87
N GLU A 344 -3.44 -1.09 -9.57
CA GLU A 344 -2.50 -0.15 -8.94
C GLU A 344 -3.24 0.88 -8.07
N ARG A 345 -4.37 1.40 -8.55
CA ARG A 345 -5.22 2.33 -7.78
C ARG A 345 -5.77 1.64 -6.53
N MET A 346 -6.31 0.42 -6.68
CA MET A 346 -6.80 -0.38 -5.55
C MET A 346 -5.70 -0.62 -4.52
N TYR A 347 -4.53 -1.07 -4.94
CA TYR A 347 -3.38 -1.28 -4.05
C TYR A 347 -2.97 -0.01 -3.31
N ARG A 348 -2.84 1.12 -4.03
CA ARG A 348 -2.44 2.41 -3.45
C ARG A 348 -3.42 2.88 -2.38
N LEU A 349 -4.72 2.74 -2.61
CA LEU A 349 -5.74 3.12 -1.64
C LEU A 349 -5.80 2.16 -0.45
N PHE A 350 -5.69 0.85 -0.69
CA PHE A 350 -5.73 -0.15 0.39
C PHE A 350 -4.50 -0.09 1.29
N ARG A 351 -3.37 0.34 0.76
CA ARG A 351 -2.14 0.58 1.55
C ARG A 351 -2.29 1.70 2.59
N LEU A 352 -3.22 2.63 2.40
CA LEU A 352 -3.50 3.70 3.38
C LEU A 352 -4.12 3.13 4.67
N VAL A 353 -4.81 2.00 4.56
CA VAL A 353 -5.56 1.39 5.66
C VAL A 353 -4.79 0.21 6.25
N PRO A 354 -4.62 0.12 7.59
CA PRO A 354 -3.83 -0.94 8.22
C PRO A 354 -4.27 -2.36 7.86
N THR A 355 -5.57 -2.61 7.71
CA THR A 355 -6.14 -3.92 7.36
C THR A 355 -6.35 -4.14 5.86
N GLY A 356 -6.08 -3.12 5.05
CA GLY A 356 -6.40 -3.14 3.61
C GLY A 356 -5.56 -4.17 2.84
N LEU A 357 -4.25 -4.24 3.10
CA LEU A 357 -3.37 -5.21 2.45
C LEU A 357 -3.68 -6.65 2.88
N ASP A 358 -4.10 -6.87 4.13
CA ASP A 358 -4.46 -8.20 4.60
C ASP A 358 -5.73 -8.72 3.89
N ALA A 359 -6.74 -7.86 3.72
CA ALA A 359 -7.95 -8.18 2.97
C ALA A 359 -7.64 -8.48 1.49
N LEU A 360 -6.81 -7.64 0.85
CA LEU A 360 -6.37 -7.83 -0.52
C LEU A 360 -5.61 -9.16 -0.69
N ASN A 361 -4.65 -9.45 0.20
CA ASN A 361 -3.86 -10.67 0.19
C ASN A 361 -4.70 -11.93 0.40
N LYS A 362 -5.76 -11.85 1.23
CA LYS A 362 -6.71 -12.94 1.44
C LYS A 362 -7.43 -13.30 0.14
N VAL A 363 -7.96 -12.31 -0.58
CA VAL A 363 -8.66 -12.54 -1.86
C VAL A 363 -7.67 -12.98 -2.94
N LEU A 364 -6.46 -12.41 -2.97
CA LEU A 364 -5.40 -12.79 -3.91
C LEU A 364 -5.00 -14.27 -3.72
N ARG A 365 -4.82 -14.74 -2.47
CA ARG A 365 -4.56 -16.15 -2.18
C ARG A 365 -5.69 -17.06 -2.65
N ALA A 366 -6.92 -16.70 -2.35
CA ALA A 366 -8.09 -17.47 -2.79
C ALA A 366 -8.13 -17.58 -4.33
N TYR A 367 -7.96 -16.46 -5.04
CA TYR A 367 -7.94 -16.42 -6.49
C TYR A 367 -6.87 -17.35 -7.09
N VAL A 368 -5.61 -17.23 -6.62
CA VAL A 368 -4.50 -18.06 -7.14
C VAL A 368 -4.73 -19.53 -6.86
N THR A 369 -5.22 -19.87 -5.67
CA THR A 369 -5.53 -21.27 -5.30
C THR A 369 -6.66 -21.83 -6.15
N ASP A 370 -7.73 -21.08 -6.40
CA ASP A 370 -8.86 -21.55 -7.20
C ASP A 370 -8.49 -21.69 -8.69
N ARG A 371 -7.70 -20.75 -9.23
CA ARG A 371 -7.12 -20.91 -10.57
C ARG A 371 -6.22 -22.15 -10.67
N GLY A 372 -5.40 -22.38 -9.65
CA GLY A 372 -4.57 -23.58 -9.55
C GLY A 372 -5.38 -24.89 -9.51
N LYS A 373 -6.50 -24.91 -8.78
CA LYS A 373 -7.43 -26.09 -8.79
C LYS A 373 -8.00 -26.35 -10.18
N ILE A 374 -8.44 -25.30 -10.88
CA ILE A 374 -8.94 -25.43 -12.26
C ILE A 374 -7.87 -26.04 -13.18
N ILE A 375 -6.60 -25.59 -13.08
CA ILE A 375 -5.50 -26.16 -13.84
C ILE A 375 -5.31 -27.64 -13.51
N ASN A 376 -5.36 -28.01 -12.24
CA ASN A 376 -5.24 -29.41 -11.81
C ASN A 376 -6.40 -30.29 -12.29
N GLU A 377 -7.64 -29.80 -12.20
CA GLU A 377 -8.86 -30.52 -12.62
C GLU A 377 -8.89 -30.73 -14.14
N THR A 378 -8.53 -29.72 -14.93
CA THR A 378 -8.47 -29.82 -16.41
C THR A 378 -7.51 -30.93 -16.81
N THR A 379 -6.34 -30.97 -16.20
CA THR A 379 -5.33 -31.99 -16.47
C THR A 379 -5.75 -33.39 -16.01
N LEU A 380 -6.44 -33.49 -14.85
CA LEU A 380 -6.94 -34.76 -14.34
C LEU A 380 -8.12 -35.31 -15.17
N CYS A 381 -8.95 -34.46 -15.74
CA CYS A 381 -10.04 -34.87 -16.63
C CYS A 381 -9.49 -35.49 -17.93
N GLU A 382 -8.41 -34.95 -18.48
CA GLU A 382 -7.70 -35.52 -19.63
C GLU A 382 -7.05 -36.88 -19.31
N SER A 383 -6.69 -37.12 -18.04
CA SER A 383 -6.01 -38.35 -17.55
C SER A 383 -6.93 -39.55 -17.35
N LYS A 384 -8.25 -39.41 -17.34
CA LYS A 384 -9.18 -40.52 -17.01
C LYS A 384 -9.10 -41.71 -17.96
N ASN A 385 -8.48 -41.57 -19.13
CA ASN A 385 -8.33 -42.62 -20.14
C ASN A 385 -6.95 -43.30 -20.21
N THR A 386 -5.95 -42.85 -19.45
CA THR A 386 -4.58 -43.40 -19.51
C THR A 386 -3.98 -43.54 -18.11
N GLN A 387 -3.47 -44.77 -17.81
CA GLN A 387 -2.82 -45.06 -16.51
C GLN A 387 -1.46 -44.37 -16.35
N THR A 388 -0.84 -43.96 -17.44
CA THR A 388 0.46 -43.25 -17.46
C THR A 388 0.26 -41.83 -17.98
N PRO A 389 0.85 -40.80 -17.33
CA PRO A 389 0.77 -39.45 -17.84
C PRO A 389 1.46 -39.34 -19.20
N SER A 390 0.79 -38.69 -20.15
CA SER A 390 1.44 -38.37 -21.42
C SER A 390 2.38 -37.17 -21.25
N ALA A 391 3.46 -37.12 -22.04
CA ALA A 391 4.36 -35.97 -22.06
C ALA A 391 3.61 -34.68 -22.40
N GLU A 392 2.59 -34.76 -23.26
CA GLU A 392 1.75 -33.62 -23.64
C GLU A 392 0.97 -33.03 -22.46
N MET A 393 0.43 -33.86 -21.57
CA MET A 393 -0.25 -33.42 -20.36
C MET A 393 0.70 -32.72 -19.39
N ALA A 394 1.88 -33.28 -19.18
CA ALA A 394 2.91 -32.67 -18.34
C ALA A 394 3.35 -31.32 -18.90
N MET A 395 3.55 -31.24 -20.22
CA MET A 395 3.88 -29.98 -20.91
C MET A 395 2.77 -28.95 -20.77
N SER A 396 1.50 -29.33 -20.94
CA SER A 396 0.36 -28.45 -20.80
C SER A 396 0.24 -27.90 -19.38
N TRP A 397 0.32 -28.77 -18.37
CA TRP A 397 0.22 -28.39 -16.96
C TRP A 397 1.35 -27.44 -16.53
N VAL A 398 2.61 -27.79 -16.81
CA VAL A 398 3.76 -26.96 -16.43
C VAL A 398 3.70 -25.60 -17.12
N ASN A 399 3.35 -25.55 -18.42
CA ASN A 399 3.22 -24.28 -19.14
C ASN A 399 2.09 -23.41 -18.59
N GLN A 400 0.94 -23.96 -18.20
CA GLN A 400 -0.14 -23.21 -17.58
C GLN A 400 0.29 -22.63 -16.21
N VAL A 401 1.00 -23.41 -15.39
CA VAL A 401 1.55 -22.94 -14.11
C VAL A 401 2.58 -21.83 -14.32
N LEU A 402 3.51 -22.00 -15.27
CA LEU A 402 4.52 -20.98 -15.62
C LEU A 402 3.89 -19.69 -16.13
N ASN A 403 2.89 -19.79 -17.01
CA ASN A 403 2.17 -18.63 -17.52
C ASN A 403 1.42 -17.90 -16.41
N THR A 404 0.79 -18.65 -15.51
CA THR A 404 0.11 -18.07 -14.34
C THR A 404 1.10 -17.33 -13.44
N LYS A 405 2.23 -17.97 -13.12
CA LYS A 405 3.29 -17.33 -12.30
C LYS A 405 3.84 -16.08 -12.98
N SER A 406 4.18 -16.15 -14.26
CA SER A 406 4.71 -15.01 -15.02
C SER A 406 3.73 -13.83 -15.07
N ARG A 407 2.42 -14.11 -15.22
CA ARG A 407 1.38 -13.08 -15.18
C ARG A 407 1.29 -12.44 -13.81
N LEU A 408 1.28 -13.24 -12.74
CA LEU A 408 1.22 -12.75 -11.36
C LEU A 408 2.47 -11.94 -10.98
N ASP A 409 3.66 -12.38 -11.41
CA ASP A 409 4.91 -11.63 -11.20
C ASP A 409 4.87 -10.27 -11.94
N GLY A 410 4.28 -10.25 -13.14
CA GLY A 410 4.03 -9.03 -13.87
C GLY A 410 3.09 -8.07 -13.13
N VAL A 411 1.98 -8.58 -12.58
CA VAL A 411 1.04 -7.79 -11.76
C VAL A 411 1.73 -7.28 -10.48
N LEU A 412 2.48 -8.15 -9.81
CA LEU A 412 3.24 -7.79 -8.60
C LEU A 412 4.20 -6.63 -8.87
N ALA A 413 4.96 -6.71 -9.95
CA ALA A 413 5.95 -5.68 -10.29
C ALA A 413 5.32 -4.34 -10.71
N THR A 414 4.24 -4.38 -11.50
CA THR A 414 3.63 -3.17 -12.07
C THR A 414 2.57 -2.56 -11.16
N SER A 415 1.62 -3.37 -10.65
CA SER A 415 0.45 -2.88 -9.94
C SER A 415 0.63 -2.87 -8.42
N PHE A 416 1.37 -3.83 -7.87
CA PHE A 416 1.61 -3.93 -6.43
C PHE A 416 3.00 -3.45 -6.01
N GLN A 417 3.75 -2.80 -6.91
CA GLN A 417 5.06 -2.16 -6.64
C GLN A 417 6.09 -3.10 -5.97
N GLY A 418 6.01 -4.39 -6.22
CA GLY A 418 6.89 -5.39 -5.62
C GLY A 418 6.68 -5.58 -4.11
N ASP A 419 5.48 -5.38 -3.59
CA ASP A 419 5.18 -5.53 -2.18
C ASP A 419 5.40 -6.97 -1.71
N LYS A 420 6.20 -7.11 -0.62
CA LYS A 420 6.59 -8.42 -0.07
C LYS A 420 5.43 -9.21 0.53
N SER A 421 4.40 -8.53 1.04
CA SER A 421 3.23 -9.21 1.60
C SER A 421 2.36 -9.84 0.51
N CYS A 422 2.20 -9.13 -0.61
CA CYS A 422 1.52 -9.65 -1.80
C CYS A 422 2.34 -10.80 -2.46
N GLU A 423 3.66 -10.65 -2.54
CA GLU A 423 4.57 -11.70 -3.01
C GLU A 423 4.46 -12.97 -2.15
N ALA A 424 4.49 -12.82 -0.83
CA ALA A 424 4.32 -13.94 0.09
C ALA A 424 2.96 -14.62 -0.07
N ALA A 425 1.88 -13.85 -0.25
CA ALA A 425 0.54 -14.37 -0.48
C ALA A 425 0.43 -15.18 -1.78
N ILE A 426 1.06 -14.70 -2.86
CA ILE A 426 1.13 -15.42 -4.15
C ILE A 426 1.93 -16.71 -3.98
N ASN A 427 3.10 -16.65 -3.34
CA ASN A 427 3.98 -17.80 -3.15
C ASN A 427 3.33 -18.89 -2.29
N GLU A 428 2.64 -18.51 -1.21
CA GLU A 428 1.87 -19.43 -0.35
C GLU A 428 0.73 -20.12 -1.12
N ALA A 429 0.02 -19.38 -1.96
CA ALA A 429 -1.04 -19.95 -2.77
C ALA A 429 -0.50 -20.88 -3.87
N MET A 430 0.64 -20.52 -4.51
CA MET A 430 1.34 -21.36 -5.48
C MET A 430 1.80 -22.67 -4.82
N ASP A 431 2.42 -22.57 -3.65
CA ASP A 431 2.84 -23.74 -2.85
C ASP A 431 1.63 -24.65 -2.56
N THR A 432 0.52 -24.08 -2.13
CA THR A 432 -0.69 -24.84 -1.80
C THR A 432 -1.22 -25.62 -2.99
N PHE A 433 -1.48 -24.97 -4.14
CA PHE A 433 -2.15 -25.67 -5.24
C PHE A 433 -1.22 -26.62 -6.02
N ILE A 434 0.08 -26.34 -6.09
CA ILE A 434 1.05 -27.24 -6.74
C ILE A 434 1.12 -28.57 -5.98
N ASN A 435 1.13 -28.52 -4.64
CA ASN A 435 1.20 -29.72 -3.81
C ASN A 435 -0.14 -30.46 -3.66
N LEU A 436 -1.28 -29.83 -4.03
CA LEU A 436 -2.55 -30.57 -4.19
C LEU A 436 -2.50 -31.59 -5.34
N ASN A 437 -1.63 -31.38 -6.33
CA ASN A 437 -1.42 -32.33 -7.41
C ASN A 437 -0.30 -33.32 -7.04
N THR A 438 -0.67 -34.53 -6.63
CA THR A 438 0.28 -35.60 -6.27
C THR A 438 1.20 -36.00 -7.41
N ARG A 439 0.85 -35.69 -8.66
CA ARG A 439 1.68 -35.96 -9.86
C ARG A 439 2.58 -34.78 -10.25
N ALA A 440 2.54 -33.66 -9.54
CA ALA A 440 3.37 -32.51 -9.87
C ALA A 440 4.88 -32.82 -9.99
N PRO A 441 5.49 -33.62 -9.09
CA PRO A 441 6.89 -34.01 -9.22
C PRO A 441 7.17 -34.80 -10.52
N GLU A 442 6.27 -35.70 -10.91
CA GLU A 442 6.36 -36.49 -12.16
C GLU A 442 6.23 -35.56 -13.38
N PHE A 443 5.24 -34.66 -13.40
CA PHE A 443 5.05 -33.73 -14.52
C PHE A 443 6.24 -32.80 -14.73
N ILE A 444 6.81 -32.25 -13.66
CA ILE A 444 8.00 -31.41 -13.76
C ILE A 444 9.18 -32.20 -14.30
N SER A 445 9.36 -33.46 -13.86
CA SER A 445 10.42 -34.34 -14.35
C SER A 445 10.24 -34.68 -15.84
N LEU A 446 9.00 -34.96 -16.27
CA LEU A 446 8.67 -35.21 -17.70
C LEU A 446 8.87 -33.95 -18.55
N TYR A 447 8.51 -32.79 -18.03
CA TYR A 447 8.73 -31.52 -18.72
C TYR A 447 10.22 -31.27 -19.00
N ILE A 448 11.06 -31.49 -17.98
CA ILE A 448 12.53 -31.39 -18.14
C ILE A 448 13.04 -32.42 -19.12
N ASP A 449 12.54 -33.68 -19.03
CA ASP A 449 12.95 -34.76 -19.93
C ASP A 449 12.71 -34.42 -21.40
N GLU A 450 11.53 -33.89 -21.71
CA GLU A 450 11.18 -33.53 -23.09
C GLU A 450 12.05 -32.37 -23.63
N HIS A 451 12.43 -31.41 -22.78
CA HIS A 451 13.31 -30.31 -23.21
C HIS A 451 14.78 -30.70 -23.34
N LEU A 452 15.26 -31.69 -22.53
CA LEU A 452 16.64 -32.19 -22.58
C LEU A 452 16.82 -33.34 -23.58
N ARG A 453 15.75 -33.80 -24.23
CA ARG A 453 15.77 -34.91 -25.14
C ARG A 453 16.15 -34.48 -26.55
N LYS A 454 17.11 -35.20 -27.18
CA LYS A 454 17.57 -34.97 -28.55
C LYS A 454 16.45 -35.17 -29.58
N GLY A 455 16.37 -34.29 -30.56
CA GLY A 455 15.39 -34.39 -31.65
C GLY A 455 14.03 -33.78 -31.34
N THR A 456 13.88 -33.07 -30.22
CA THR A 456 12.74 -32.21 -29.95
C THR A 456 12.97 -30.81 -30.52
N ARG A 457 11.87 -30.06 -30.77
CA ARG A 457 11.93 -28.72 -31.37
C ARG A 457 12.76 -27.71 -30.54
N PHE A 458 13.10 -28.06 -29.30
CA PHE A 458 13.81 -27.21 -28.35
C PHE A 458 15.30 -27.56 -28.20
N ALA A 459 15.74 -28.70 -28.78
CA ALA A 459 17.08 -29.21 -28.58
C ALA A 459 18.16 -28.51 -29.43
N ASP A 460 17.75 -27.85 -30.51
CA ASP A 460 18.69 -27.28 -31.48
C ASP A 460 19.15 -25.84 -31.07
N ASP A 461 18.45 -25.18 -30.12
CA ASP A 461 18.79 -23.85 -29.64
C ASP A 461 19.13 -23.87 -28.13
N THR A 462 20.42 -24.05 -27.83
CA THR A 462 20.93 -24.07 -26.45
C THR A 462 20.70 -22.75 -25.71
N THR A 463 20.57 -21.64 -26.43
CA THR A 463 20.31 -20.31 -25.82
C THR A 463 18.88 -20.17 -25.34
N ALA A 464 17.91 -20.80 -25.98
CA ALA A 464 16.51 -20.81 -25.58
C ALA A 464 16.23 -21.79 -24.42
N LEU A 465 17.08 -22.80 -24.23
CA LEU A 465 16.88 -23.83 -23.22
C LEU A 465 17.14 -23.33 -21.79
N GLU A 466 18.19 -22.54 -21.57
CA GLU A 466 18.57 -22.05 -20.24
C GLU A 466 17.43 -21.29 -19.53
N PRO A 467 16.72 -20.34 -20.18
CA PRO A 467 15.60 -19.64 -19.55
C PRO A 467 14.42 -20.56 -19.19
N VAL A 468 14.22 -21.63 -19.95
CA VAL A 468 13.17 -22.62 -19.67
C VAL A 468 13.52 -23.43 -18.42
N LEU A 469 14.77 -23.85 -18.30
CA LEU A 469 15.26 -24.58 -17.12
C LEU A 469 15.16 -23.69 -15.86
N ASP A 470 15.50 -22.40 -15.95
CA ASP A 470 15.38 -21.45 -14.84
C ASP A 470 13.93 -21.30 -14.37
N LYS A 471 13.01 -21.13 -15.31
CA LYS A 471 11.58 -21.07 -15.00
C LYS A 471 11.07 -22.37 -14.36
N THR A 472 11.55 -23.52 -14.83
CA THR A 472 11.15 -24.81 -14.27
C THR A 472 11.66 -24.99 -12.84
N ILE A 473 12.88 -24.54 -12.54
CA ILE A 473 13.41 -24.53 -11.17
C ILE A 473 12.56 -23.65 -10.24
N THR A 474 12.01 -22.56 -10.75
CA THR A 474 11.11 -21.71 -9.96
C THR A 474 9.85 -22.47 -9.50
N ILE A 475 9.27 -23.32 -10.36
CA ILE A 475 8.15 -24.19 -9.95
C ILE A 475 8.63 -25.29 -9.01
N PHE A 476 9.79 -25.90 -9.28
CA PHE A 476 10.36 -26.96 -8.45
C PHE A 476 10.56 -26.52 -6.98
N ARG A 477 10.82 -25.24 -6.73
CA ARG A 477 10.93 -24.69 -5.37
C ARG A 477 9.70 -24.94 -4.51
N TYR A 478 8.51 -24.90 -5.12
CA TYR A 478 7.23 -25.11 -4.42
C TYR A 478 6.93 -26.60 -4.15
N VAL A 479 7.65 -27.54 -4.76
CA VAL A 479 7.40 -28.97 -4.58
C VAL A 479 7.90 -29.45 -3.22
N HIS A 480 7.02 -30.03 -2.40
CA HIS A 480 7.38 -30.61 -1.10
C HIS A 480 8.08 -31.97 -1.26
N GLU A 481 7.53 -32.85 -2.10
CA GLU A 481 8.03 -34.20 -2.28
C GLU A 481 9.22 -34.25 -3.26
N LYS A 482 10.34 -33.65 -2.88
CA LYS A 482 11.56 -33.58 -3.71
C LYS A 482 12.18 -34.96 -3.97
N ASP A 483 12.04 -35.89 -3.04
CA ASP A 483 12.54 -37.26 -3.18
C ASP A 483 11.79 -38.04 -4.27
N VAL A 484 10.50 -37.78 -4.43
CA VAL A 484 9.69 -38.37 -5.52
C VAL A 484 10.15 -37.81 -6.86
N PHE A 485 10.41 -36.50 -6.94
CA PHE A 485 10.97 -35.88 -8.12
C PHE A 485 12.36 -36.48 -8.47
N GLU A 486 13.27 -36.63 -7.48
CA GLU A 486 14.60 -37.23 -7.69
C GLU A 486 14.48 -38.60 -8.35
N ARG A 487 13.56 -39.44 -7.88
CA ARG A 487 13.34 -40.78 -8.41
C ARG A 487 12.91 -40.75 -9.87
N TYR A 488 11.96 -39.93 -10.25
CA TYR A 488 11.50 -39.76 -11.63
C TYR A 488 12.61 -39.17 -12.52
N TYR A 489 13.23 -38.10 -12.06
CA TYR A 489 14.31 -37.44 -12.81
C TYR A 489 15.48 -38.36 -13.06
N LYS A 490 15.89 -39.13 -12.05
CA LYS A 490 16.93 -40.15 -12.15
C LYS A 490 16.60 -41.24 -13.19
N MET A 491 15.35 -41.67 -13.24
CA MET A 491 14.89 -42.65 -14.22
C MET A 491 14.92 -42.09 -15.66
N HIS A 492 14.47 -40.84 -15.84
CA HIS A 492 14.52 -40.17 -17.13
C HIS A 492 15.96 -39.88 -17.58
N LEU A 493 16.81 -39.40 -16.69
CA LEU A 493 18.24 -39.20 -16.94
C LEU A 493 18.93 -40.50 -17.37
N THR A 494 18.65 -41.62 -16.68
CA THR A 494 19.15 -42.93 -17.05
C THR A 494 18.84 -43.26 -18.51
N ARG A 495 17.59 -43.08 -18.93
CA ARG A 495 17.17 -43.38 -20.31
C ARG A 495 17.85 -42.46 -21.33
N ARG A 496 18.00 -41.18 -21.03
CA ARG A 496 18.67 -40.23 -21.93
C ARG A 496 20.14 -40.55 -22.11
N LEU A 497 20.85 -40.85 -21.01
CA LEU A 497 22.29 -41.14 -21.05
C LEU A 497 22.59 -42.49 -21.74
N LEU A 498 21.91 -43.55 -21.35
CA LEU A 498 22.20 -44.89 -21.89
C LEU A 498 21.84 -45.05 -23.36
N HIS A 499 20.83 -44.32 -23.85
CA HIS A 499 20.42 -44.38 -25.25
C HIS A 499 20.97 -43.25 -26.12
N ASN A 500 21.93 -42.44 -25.62
CA ASN A 500 22.48 -41.27 -26.32
C ASN A 500 21.42 -40.29 -26.83
N ARG A 501 20.34 -40.11 -26.04
CA ARG A 501 19.21 -39.24 -26.37
C ARG A 501 19.27 -37.87 -25.67
N SER A 502 20.34 -37.55 -24.98
CA SER A 502 20.53 -36.23 -24.39
C SER A 502 20.89 -35.21 -25.47
N ALA A 503 20.26 -34.01 -25.40
CA ALA A 503 20.49 -32.93 -26.33
C ALA A 503 21.93 -32.40 -26.21
N SER A 504 22.41 -32.18 -24.98
CA SER A 504 23.76 -31.69 -24.68
C SER A 504 24.18 -32.08 -23.27
N ASP A 505 25.43 -32.51 -23.13
CA ASP A 505 26.04 -32.76 -21.82
C ASP A 505 26.12 -31.52 -20.95
N ASP A 506 26.30 -30.36 -21.55
CA ASP A 506 26.38 -29.07 -20.81
C ASP A 506 25.02 -28.67 -20.25
N ALA A 507 23.93 -28.91 -20.98
CA ALA A 507 22.58 -28.69 -20.49
C ALA A 507 22.21 -29.59 -19.30
N GLU A 508 22.62 -30.90 -19.35
CA GLU A 508 22.44 -31.82 -18.21
C GLU A 508 23.22 -31.32 -16.98
N ARG A 509 24.46 -30.87 -17.16
CA ARG A 509 25.29 -30.35 -16.07
C ARG A 509 24.70 -29.05 -15.51
N SER A 510 24.22 -28.15 -16.39
CA SER A 510 23.52 -26.91 -15.97
C SER A 510 22.30 -27.21 -15.10
N MET A 511 21.45 -28.14 -15.54
CA MET A 511 20.29 -28.56 -14.77
C MET A 511 20.65 -29.13 -13.39
N ILE A 512 21.64 -30.03 -13.34
CA ILE A 512 22.11 -30.62 -12.08
C ILE A 512 22.75 -29.55 -11.18
N ALA A 513 23.46 -28.58 -11.74
CA ALA A 513 24.01 -27.45 -10.98
C ALA A 513 22.89 -26.59 -10.36
N LYS A 514 21.80 -26.31 -11.09
CA LYS A 514 20.63 -25.61 -10.57
C LYS A 514 19.96 -26.40 -9.44
N LEU A 515 19.75 -27.70 -9.60
CA LEU A 515 19.23 -28.57 -8.54
C LEU A 515 20.15 -28.63 -7.31
N LYS A 516 21.49 -28.56 -7.51
CA LYS A 516 22.45 -28.48 -6.40
C LYS A 516 22.31 -27.22 -5.60
N VAL A 517 22.06 -26.09 -6.23
CA VAL A 517 21.81 -24.79 -5.53
C VAL A 517 20.55 -24.87 -4.67
N GLU A 518 19.48 -25.51 -5.17
CA GLU A 518 18.19 -25.58 -4.47
C GLU A 518 18.15 -26.63 -3.35
N CYS A 519 18.74 -27.82 -3.57
CA CYS A 519 18.61 -28.95 -2.66
C CYS A 519 19.93 -29.37 -1.97
N GLY A 520 21.04 -28.77 -2.36
CA GLY A 520 22.35 -29.10 -1.80
C GLY A 520 23.07 -30.23 -2.50
N HIS A 521 24.34 -30.47 -2.09
CA HIS A 521 25.23 -31.44 -2.73
C HIS A 521 24.76 -32.90 -2.58
N GLY A 522 24.26 -33.28 -1.40
CA GLY A 522 23.85 -34.65 -1.11
C GLY A 522 22.74 -35.15 -2.04
N TYR A 523 21.81 -34.24 -2.40
CA TYR A 523 20.71 -34.57 -3.31
C TYR A 523 21.16 -34.91 -4.74
N VAL A 524 22.15 -34.17 -5.26
CA VAL A 524 22.62 -34.34 -6.65
C VAL A 524 23.78 -35.28 -6.79
N GLN A 525 24.33 -35.83 -5.70
CA GLN A 525 25.52 -36.66 -5.72
C GLN A 525 25.40 -37.87 -6.67
N LYS A 526 24.25 -38.56 -6.64
CA LYS A 526 23.99 -39.71 -7.51
C LYS A 526 23.87 -39.28 -8.98
N LEU A 527 23.21 -38.16 -9.26
CA LEU A 527 23.04 -37.64 -10.62
C LEU A 527 24.38 -37.18 -11.22
N GLN A 528 25.22 -36.53 -10.43
CA GLN A 528 26.61 -36.20 -10.84
C GLN A 528 27.45 -37.45 -11.07
N GLY A 529 27.28 -38.47 -10.21
CA GLY A 529 27.92 -39.76 -10.37
C GLY A 529 27.59 -40.43 -11.69
N MET A 530 26.31 -40.37 -12.11
CA MET A 530 25.89 -40.94 -13.41
C MET A 530 26.57 -40.24 -14.59
N LEU A 531 26.66 -38.89 -14.58
CA LEU A 531 27.38 -38.16 -15.64
C LEU A 531 28.87 -38.47 -15.65
N ASN A 532 29.49 -38.65 -14.48
CA ASN A 532 30.89 -39.02 -14.38
C ASN A 532 31.14 -40.44 -14.87
N ASP A 533 30.24 -41.39 -14.54
CA ASP A 533 30.33 -42.78 -15.02
C ASP A 533 30.31 -42.83 -16.55
N MET A 534 29.46 -42.05 -17.22
CA MET A 534 29.41 -41.98 -18.69
C MET A 534 30.75 -41.53 -19.29
N LYS A 535 31.36 -40.46 -18.74
CA LYS A 535 32.69 -40.00 -19.19
C LYS A 535 33.79 -41.05 -18.99
N LEU A 536 33.81 -41.61 -17.77
CA LEU A 536 34.78 -42.65 -17.45
C LEU A 536 34.59 -43.89 -18.35
N SER A 537 33.33 -44.25 -18.65
CA SER A 537 33.02 -45.34 -19.58
C SER A 537 33.59 -45.12 -20.98
N GLU A 538 33.46 -43.90 -21.52
CA GLU A 538 34.05 -43.56 -22.82
C GLU A 538 35.59 -43.65 -22.81
N GLU A 539 36.24 -43.22 -21.71
CA GLU A 539 37.70 -43.32 -21.57
C GLU A 539 38.14 -44.76 -21.46
N VAL A 540 37.42 -45.59 -20.69
CA VAL A 540 37.69 -47.02 -20.54
C VAL A 540 37.48 -47.74 -21.85
N LEU A 541 36.40 -47.42 -22.58
CA LEU A 541 36.12 -48.03 -23.88
C LEU A 541 37.18 -47.66 -24.92
N ARG A 542 37.60 -46.41 -25.01
CA ARG A 542 38.70 -45.97 -25.89
C ARG A 542 40.01 -46.74 -25.58
N ALA A 543 40.32 -46.87 -24.30
CA ALA A 543 41.51 -47.60 -23.86
C ALA A 543 41.40 -49.09 -24.15
N PHE A 544 40.20 -49.70 -24.08
CA PHE A 544 39.98 -51.13 -24.48
C PHE A 544 40.22 -51.33 -25.97
N HIS A 545 39.64 -50.48 -26.82
CA HIS A 545 39.86 -50.57 -28.26
C HIS A 545 41.34 -50.42 -28.66
N HIS A 546 42.05 -49.45 -28.04
CA HIS A 546 43.48 -49.26 -28.25
C HIS A 546 44.31 -50.47 -27.81
N THR A 547 43.87 -51.16 -26.74
CA THR A 547 44.57 -52.43 -26.30
C THR A 547 44.32 -53.55 -27.27
N LEU A 548 43.11 -53.75 -27.80
CA LEU A 548 42.77 -54.73 -28.81
C LEU A 548 43.58 -54.52 -30.11
N GLU A 549 43.69 -53.24 -30.55
CA GLU A 549 44.52 -52.91 -31.73
C GLU A 549 45.98 -53.26 -31.53
N ARG A 550 46.51 -52.93 -30.34
CA ARG A 550 47.91 -53.22 -30.01
C ARG A 550 48.21 -54.75 -29.93
N GLU A 551 47.24 -55.52 -29.42
CA GLU A 551 47.38 -57.00 -29.30
C GLU A 551 47.00 -57.74 -30.58
N GLY A 552 46.47 -57.03 -31.58
CA GLY A 552 46.07 -57.64 -32.86
C GLY A 552 44.87 -58.57 -32.71
N THR A 553 44.13 -58.52 -31.65
CA THR A 553 43.00 -59.40 -31.36
C THR A 553 41.73 -58.83 -32.03
N SER A 554 41.14 -59.60 -32.95
CA SER A 554 39.87 -59.26 -33.60
C SER A 554 38.73 -59.92 -32.84
N LEU A 555 37.79 -59.17 -32.35
CA LEU A 555 36.56 -59.67 -31.72
C LEU A 555 35.54 -60.06 -32.81
N PRO A 556 34.70 -61.09 -32.57
CA PRO A 556 33.65 -61.49 -33.50
C PRO A 556 32.53 -60.45 -33.70
N LEU A 557 32.41 -59.50 -32.79
CA LEU A 557 31.43 -58.39 -32.82
C LEU A 557 32.06 -57.14 -32.25
N GLN A 558 31.52 -55.96 -32.63
CA GLN A 558 31.89 -54.69 -32.06
C GLN A 558 31.14 -54.52 -30.73
N LEU A 559 31.89 -54.49 -29.63
CA LEU A 559 31.33 -54.32 -28.27
C LEU A 559 31.54 -52.87 -27.74
N ASN A 560 30.45 -52.22 -27.40
CA ASN A 560 30.45 -50.96 -26.68
C ASN A 560 29.97 -51.23 -25.26
N VAL A 561 30.75 -50.83 -24.26
CA VAL A 561 30.44 -51.09 -22.85
C VAL A 561 30.37 -49.78 -22.08
N ASN A 562 29.27 -49.58 -21.35
CA ASN A 562 29.13 -48.53 -20.35
C ASN A 562 29.37 -49.14 -18.96
N VAL A 563 30.41 -48.68 -18.26
CA VAL A 563 30.70 -49.10 -16.88
C VAL A 563 29.98 -48.21 -15.90
N LEU A 564 29.03 -48.77 -15.16
CA LEU A 564 28.11 -48.06 -14.30
C LEU A 564 28.33 -48.41 -12.83
N THR A 565 28.32 -47.43 -11.95
CA THR A 565 28.41 -47.64 -10.49
C THR A 565 27.05 -48.01 -9.93
N ALA A 566 26.88 -49.22 -9.40
CA ALA A 566 25.58 -49.75 -8.95
C ALA A 566 24.79 -48.84 -7.97
N THR A 567 25.47 -48.05 -7.15
CA THR A 567 24.82 -47.15 -6.18
C THR A 567 24.21 -45.89 -6.80
N TYR A 568 24.67 -45.49 -7.99
CA TYR A 568 24.20 -44.27 -8.64
C TYR A 568 22.99 -44.49 -9.55
N TRP A 569 22.93 -45.65 -10.19
CA TRP A 569 21.92 -45.96 -11.19
C TRP A 569 20.70 -46.67 -10.60
N PRO A 570 19.47 -46.42 -11.08
CA PRO A 570 18.25 -47.09 -10.61
C PRO A 570 18.10 -48.48 -11.29
N ILE A 571 19.11 -49.31 -11.18
CA ILE A 571 19.20 -50.62 -11.86
C ILE A 571 19.06 -51.70 -10.81
N ALA A 572 18.12 -52.59 -11.02
CA ALA A 572 18.01 -53.79 -10.20
C ALA A 572 19.06 -54.81 -10.64
N SER A 573 19.79 -55.39 -9.69
CA SER A 573 20.71 -56.50 -10.00
C SER A 573 19.92 -57.65 -10.59
N PRO A 574 20.45 -58.31 -11.67
CA PRO A 574 19.79 -59.46 -12.25
C PRO A 574 19.67 -60.57 -11.21
N LYS A 575 18.52 -61.21 -11.12
CA LYS A 575 18.26 -62.27 -10.16
C LYS A 575 18.95 -63.55 -10.55
N GLU A 576 19.19 -63.77 -11.87
CA GLU A 576 19.82 -64.92 -12.43
C GLU A 576 20.88 -64.54 -13.48
N PRO A 577 21.99 -65.25 -13.57
CA PRO A 577 23.01 -65.04 -14.61
C PRO A 577 22.42 -65.31 -15.99
N SER A 578 22.51 -64.35 -16.89
CA SER A 578 22.07 -64.54 -18.29
C SER A 578 23.08 -65.35 -19.07
N ILE A 579 22.63 -66.35 -19.86
CA ILE A 579 23.44 -67.13 -20.75
C ILE A 579 23.58 -66.33 -22.06
N PHE A 580 24.79 -65.91 -22.37
CA PHE A 580 25.07 -65.16 -23.60
C PHE A 580 25.42 -66.12 -24.76
N PRO A 581 25.14 -65.77 -26.03
CA PRO A 581 25.65 -66.43 -27.19
C PRO A 581 27.20 -66.50 -27.18
N PRO A 582 27.85 -67.56 -27.80
CA PRO A 582 29.29 -67.72 -27.72
C PRO A 582 30.09 -66.47 -28.14
N ALA A 583 29.70 -65.81 -29.23
CA ALA A 583 30.36 -64.60 -29.74
C ALA A 583 30.29 -63.42 -28.75
N LEU A 584 29.17 -63.28 -28.10
CA LEU A 584 29.01 -62.24 -27.09
C LEU A 584 29.77 -62.58 -25.80
N THR A 585 29.78 -63.87 -25.40
CA THR A 585 30.56 -64.37 -24.26
C THR A 585 32.04 -64.11 -24.42
N GLU A 586 32.59 -64.37 -25.61
CA GLU A 586 34.00 -64.14 -25.94
C GLU A 586 34.34 -62.62 -25.79
N ALA A 587 33.51 -61.73 -26.35
CA ALA A 587 33.73 -60.31 -26.27
C ALA A 587 33.61 -59.81 -24.83
N CYS A 588 32.62 -60.27 -24.04
CA CYS A 588 32.46 -59.92 -22.62
C CYS A 588 33.67 -60.37 -21.78
N ASN A 589 34.16 -61.62 -21.99
CA ASN A 589 35.32 -62.12 -21.27
C ASN A 589 36.60 -61.35 -21.61
N ALA A 590 36.74 -60.88 -22.85
CA ALA A 590 37.89 -60.07 -23.27
C ALA A 590 37.85 -58.70 -22.51
N PHE A 591 36.66 -58.06 -22.39
CA PHE A 591 36.51 -56.82 -21.64
C PHE A 591 36.72 -57.01 -20.14
N GLU A 592 36.23 -58.11 -19.55
CA GLU A 592 36.45 -58.41 -18.11
C GLU A 592 37.95 -58.56 -17.81
N LYS A 593 38.68 -59.29 -18.57
CA LYS A 593 40.15 -59.47 -18.42
C LYS A 593 40.87 -58.12 -18.50
N PHE A 594 40.51 -57.27 -19.46
CA PHE A 594 41.07 -55.95 -19.62
C PHE A 594 40.75 -55.08 -18.40
N TYR A 595 39.48 -55.09 -17.90
CA TYR A 595 39.06 -54.29 -16.79
C TYR A 595 39.70 -54.71 -15.48
N ASP A 596 39.78 -56.00 -15.17
CA ASP A 596 40.39 -56.54 -13.95
C ASP A 596 41.89 -56.24 -13.83
N THR A 597 42.62 -56.22 -14.95
CA THR A 597 44.03 -55.82 -14.98
C THR A 597 44.20 -54.35 -14.55
N ARG A 598 43.24 -53.49 -14.86
CA ARG A 598 43.30 -52.01 -14.60
C ARG A 598 42.68 -51.61 -13.30
N HIS A 599 41.63 -52.31 -12.87
CA HIS A 599 40.77 -51.88 -11.72
C HIS A 599 40.68 -53.05 -10.70
N ARG A 600 41.75 -53.30 -9.98
CA ARG A 600 41.80 -54.33 -8.94
C ARG A 600 40.80 -54.04 -7.82
N GLY A 601 39.99 -55.05 -7.44
CA GLY A 601 39.03 -55.01 -6.37
C GLY A 601 37.62 -54.48 -6.76
N ARG A 602 37.35 -54.33 -8.07
CA ARG A 602 36.00 -54.04 -8.58
C ARG A 602 35.48 -55.29 -9.30
N VAL A 603 34.20 -55.62 -9.10
CA VAL A 603 33.51 -56.72 -9.74
C VAL A 603 32.55 -56.20 -10.79
N LEU A 604 32.64 -56.67 -12.01
CA LEU A 604 31.71 -56.41 -13.10
C LEU A 604 30.50 -57.33 -13.03
N THR A 605 29.30 -56.77 -13.24
CA THR A 605 28.05 -57.53 -13.39
C THR A 605 27.33 -57.03 -14.63
N TRP A 606 27.17 -57.95 -15.61
CA TRP A 606 26.49 -57.59 -16.85
C TRP A 606 24.99 -57.34 -16.66
N GLN A 607 24.48 -56.30 -17.30
CA GLN A 607 23.08 -55.92 -17.27
C GLN A 607 22.44 -55.95 -18.66
N PRO A 608 22.05 -57.15 -19.15
CA PRO A 608 21.53 -57.32 -20.51
C PRO A 608 20.17 -56.62 -20.72
N SER A 609 19.42 -56.34 -19.64
CA SER A 609 18.14 -55.62 -19.70
C SER A 609 18.23 -54.19 -20.22
N LEU A 610 19.41 -53.59 -20.13
CA LEU A 610 19.66 -52.20 -20.54
C LEU A 610 20.41 -52.08 -21.86
N GLY A 611 20.96 -53.20 -22.35
CA GLY A 611 21.74 -53.26 -23.58
C GLY A 611 20.85 -53.28 -24.83
N THR A 612 21.41 -52.76 -25.91
CA THR A 612 20.84 -52.81 -27.26
C THR A 612 21.89 -53.38 -28.22
N ALA A 613 21.45 -54.01 -29.30
CA ALA A 613 22.30 -54.49 -30.33
C ALA A 613 21.79 -54.13 -31.72
N ASP A 614 22.69 -53.69 -32.56
CA ASP A 614 22.41 -53.44 -33.97
C ASP A 614 22.70 -54.73 -34.78
N VAL A 615 21.63 -55.31 -35.31
CA VAL A 615 21.67 -56.54 -36.04
C VAL A 615 21.40 -56.32 -37.51
N ARG A 616 22.32 -56.69 -38.36
CA ARG A 616 22.13 -56.67 -39.82
C ARG A 616 21.51 -57.96 -40.27
N VAL A 617 20.26 -57.93 -40.69
CA VAL A 617 19.50 -59.08 -41.14
C VAL A 617 19.35 -59.00 -42.65
N GLN A 618 19.76 -60.07 -43.33
CA GLN A 618 19.62 -60.18 -44.77
C GLN A 618 18.37 -61.01 -45.11
N PHE A 619 17.35 -60.33 -45.57
CA PHE A 619 16.16 -60.97 -46.12
C PHE A 619 16.38 -61.32 -47.62
N LYS A 620 15.49 -62.10 -48.18
CA LYS A 620 15.61 -62.54 -49.59
C LYS A 620 15.74 -61.42 -50.62
N SER A 621 15.18 -60.25 -50.33
CA SER A 621 15.10 -59.07 -51.23
C SER A 621 15.94 -57.88 -50.80
N ARG A 622 16.18 -57.68 -49.47
CA ARG A 622 16.83 -56.49 -48.93
C ARG A 622 17.52 -56.81 -47.60
N THR A 623 18.58 -56.06 -47.29
CA THR A 623 19.26 -56.08 -46.00
C THR A 623 18.65 -54.96 -45.13
N HIS A 624 18.31 -55.30 -43.89
CA HIS A 624 17.81 -54.35 -42.89
C HIS A 624 18.70 -54.31 -41.65
N GLU A 625 18.85 -53.14 -41.07
CA GLU A 625 19.47 -52.97 -39.77
C GLU A 625 18.36 -52.85 -38.71
N LEU A 626 18.39 -53.73 -37.72
CA LEU A 626 17.43 -53.84 -36.66
C LEU A 626 18.11 -53.48 -35.35
N VAL A 627 17.60 -52.47 -34.65
CA VAL A 627 18.00 -52.14 -33.26
C VAL A 627 17.13 -52.97 -32.33
N VAL A 628 17.71 -53.96 -31.66
CA VAL A 628 16.99 -54.85 -30.77
C VAL A 628 17.57 -54.82 -29.36
N SER A 629 16.77 -55.20 -28.34
CA SER A 629 17.29 -55.37 -26.99
C SER A 629 18.25 -56.53 -26.93
N THR A 630 19.21 -56.55 -25.98
CA THR A 630 20.14 -57.68 -25.80
C THR A 630 19.39 -58.98 -25.55
N TYR A 631 18.26 -58.99 -24.88
CA TYR A 631 17.44 -60.21 -24.73
C TYR A 631 16.82 -60.67 -26.06
N ALA A 632 16.37 -59.77 -26.90
CA ALA A 632 15.87 -60.10 -28.21
C ALA A 632 17.00 -60.66 -29.11
N LEU A 633 18.23 -60.11 -29.02
CA LEU A 633 19.43 -60.65 -29.68
C LEU A 633 19.73 -62.05 -29.22
N MET A 634 19.55 -62.40 -27.94
CA MET A 634 19.80 -63.78 -27.44
C MET A 634 18.81 -64.82 -28.01
N VAL A 635 17.61 -64.34 -28.39
CA VAL A 635 16.59 -65.25 -28.99
C VAL A 635 16.72 -65.33 -30.50
N LEU A 636 17.17 -64.28 -31.19
CA LEU A 636 17.44 -64.27 -32.63
C LEU A 636 18.68 -65.07 -33.00
#